data_179a517ac821ef6e4f073475c53ff8d6
#
_entry.id   179a517ac821ef6e4f073475c53ff8d6
#
_cell.length_a   1.000
_cell.length_b   1.000
_cell.length_c   1.000
_cell.angle_alpha   90.00
_cell.angle_beta   90.00
_cell.angle_gamma   90.00
#
_symmetry.space_group_name_H-M   'P 1'
#
loop_
_entity.id
_entity.type
_entity.pdbx_description
1 polymer ?
#
loop_
_entity_poly.entity_id
_entity_poly.type
_entity_poly.pdbx_seq_one_letter_code
_entity_poly.pdbx_strand_id
1 'polypeptide(L)'
;MIRFCRALLLLAGLGCVLYAQTPAANLNTPSDNRAAAYYNFAMGRLYTELAGSSGNSREYVSKAIQHYLEALKQDPSASFVFDELTDLYIQSNRLQDAVALAEDMLKQNPDNLDAHRMLGRIYTRRLGDPQQGRINADMLRRAMEQYQKVVEKDPHDADSWVILGRLDRVANNSVEAEKAFNNALKAEPDNEDALTGLAQLYLDLGDINKAIDKLKASTDRRPNERTLAALAGAYEQVKDYKKAAAVLKQAVELSADSSRLRRNLAQDLFGSAQYDEALALYQRLAAEEPKDVSLPLHISEIYRAKHDLVKAQQALAQAKAIEPDNLDVRYAEVYLLDAQGKTDQAIGSLKSLLEETARKTYSAGESANRALMLERLGLLYVKANQYQQAIDTFRQIIPLDQEGAPRVAVQIIETYQQAKDYESATREADAAKKKFPNEKMVVLAHASVLAERGKTDDAAAEVRGLLKNGADLETLLSLAQVYDKGKRYPEENKAIDQAEPLAKSDDEKVRVLFTRGAMHERMKNYDAAEAEFHKVLELEPDNSGALNYLGYMLAYRSVRLDEAQQLVLKALEIDPDNGAYLDSLGWVYYQQGKLDQAEGPLIRASERMGDDPTVHDHLGDLYLKLGKTREAIAQWQTSLQRYQAGSAADNDPEDIAKITKKLENARVRLARETNQK
;
A
#
# COMPACT_ATOMS: atom_id res chain seq x y z
N MET A 1 29.63 37.42 16.52
CA MET A 1 29.61 37.92 17.90
C MET A 1 29.55 36.75 18.86
N ILE A 2 30.56 35.85 18.80
CA ILE A 2 30.76 34.73 19.73
C ILE A 2 32.25 34.53 19.86
N ARG A 3 32.83 35.27 20.75
CA ARG A 3 34.17 35.07 21.31
C ARG A 3 34.13 35.86 22.62
N PHE A 4 33.84 35.18 23.73
CA PHE A 4 34.14 35.62 25.12
C PHE A 4 33.46 34.63 26.06
N CYS A 5 34.21 33.59 26.46
CA CYS A 5 34.07 32.84 27.68
C CYS A 5 35.13 31.71 27.72
N ARG A 6 36.39 32.13 27.68
CA ARG A 6 37.53 31.28 28.10
C ARG A 6 38.55 32.23 28.74
N ALA A 7 38.36 32.52 30.01
CA ALA A 7 39.39 33.06 30.89
C ALA A 7 38.74 33.39 32.22
N LEU A 8 38.71 32.42 33.15
CA LEU A 8 38.60 32.67 34.59
C LEU A 8 38.65 31.32 35.32
N LEU A 9 39.84 30.75 35.43
CA LEU A 9 40.21 29.72 36.45
C LEU A 9 41.72 29.48 36.41
N LEU A 10 42.44 30.53 36.74
CA LEU A 10 43.85 30.47 37.06
C LEU A 10 44.14 31.70 37.95
N LEU A 11 43.99 31.53 39.28
CA LEU A 11 44.60 32.36 40.32
C LEU A 11 43.93 32.04 41.67
N ALA A 12 44.29 30.92 42.28
CA ALA A 12 44.20 30.74 43.72
C ALA A 12 45.03 29.50 44.13
N GLY A 13 46.30 29.63 44.21
CA GLY A 13 47.18 28.54 44.57
C GLY A 13 48.55 29.09 45.01
N LEU A 14 48.61 29.82 46.10
CA LEU A 14 49.86 30.06 46.80
C LEU A 14 49.50 30.38 48.24
N GLY A 15 49.86 29.52 49.15
CA GLY A 15 49.88 29.79 50.55
C GLY A 15 49.28 28.68 51.41
N CYS A 16 50.12 27.72 51.76
CA CYS A 16 50.30 27.16 53.11
C CYS A 16 51.12 25.88 53.04
N VAL A 17 52.41 26.02 53.11
CA VAL A 17 53.33 24.96 53.59
C VAL A 17 53.48 25.15 55.08
N LEU A 18 53.14 24.13 55.87
CA LEU A 18 53.86 23.62 57.03
C LEU A 18 52.97 22.77 57.96
N TYR A 19 53.54 21.61 58.33
CA TYR A 19 53.16 20.68 59.40
C TYR A 19 51.97 19.78 59.16
N ALA A 20 52.10 18.45 59.06
CA ALA A 20 52.65 17.57 60.10
C ALA A 20 52.88 16.18 59.49
N GLN A 21 53.97 15.55 59.79
CA GLN A 21 54.16 14.11 59.70
C GLN A 21 53.22 13.44 60.70
N THR A 22 52.24 12.73 60.25
CA THR A 22 51.50 11.71 61.01
C THR A 22 51.72 10.36 60.32
N PRO A 23 51.81 9.24 61.06
CA PRO A 23 52.17 7.94 60.50
C PRO A 23 51.11 7.42 59.56
N ALA A 24 51.55 6.66 58.59
CA ALA A 24 50.66 5.97 57.60
C ALA A 24 49.53 5.23 58.34
N ALA A 25 48.38 5.83 58.42
CA ALA A 25 47.15 5.13 58.79
C ALA A 25 46.83 4.14 57.66
N ASN A 26 46.52 2.92 58.05
CA ASN A 26 46.00 1.91 57.15
C ASN A 26 44.74 2.44 56.38
N LEU A 27 44.91 2.89 55.16
CA LEU A 27 43.87 3.35 54.29
C LEU A 27 43.10 2.12 53.77
N ASN A 28 42.20 1.59 54.58
CA ASN A 28 41.20 0.58 54.13
C ASN A 28 39.87 0.85 54.85
N THR A 29 39.34 2.06 54.66
CA THR A 29 37.94 2.34 54.98
C THR A 29 37.05 2.19 53.75
N PRO A 30 35.79 1.76 53.87
CA PRO A 30 34.87 1.63 52.71
C PRO A 30 34.70 2.92 51.88
N SER A 31 34.92 4.10 52.49
CA SER A 31 34.87 5.40 51.81
C SER A 31 36.08 5.65 50.91
N ASP A 32 37.28 5.18 51.31
CA ASP A 32 38.49 5.37 50.49
C ASP A 32 38.52 4.46 49.28
N ASN A 33 37.99 3.27 49.38
CA ASN A 33 37.86 2.34 48.25
C ASN A 33 36.92 2.88 47.18
N ARG A 34 35.79 3.48 47.53
CA ARG A 34 34.87 4.11 46.58
C ARG A 34 35.52 5.31 45.86
N ALA A 35 36.24 6.17 46.59
CA ALA A 35 36.94 7.28 45.98
C ALA A 35 38.00 6.82 44.96
N ALA A 36 38.75 5.74 45.28
CA ALA A 36 39.71 5.12 44.38
C ALA A 36 39.03 4.48 43.17
N ALA A 37 37.86 3.84 43.35
CA ALA A 37 37.06 3.28 42.27
C ALA A 37 36.56 4.38 41.30
N TYR A 38 36.04 5.49 41.83
CA TYR A 38 35.60 6.61 40.98
C TYR A 38 36.78 7.29 40.26
N TYR A 39 37.93 7.43 40.88
CA TYR A 39 39.12 7.93 40.18
C TYR A 39 39.50 7.04 39.02
N ASN A 40 39.57 5.73 39.24
CA ASN A 40 39.88 4.78 38.15
C ASN A 40 38.82 4.75 37.08
N PHE A 41 37.55 4.85 37.42
CA PHE A 41 36.46 4.99 36.46
C PHE A 41 36.62 6.25 35.58
N ALA A 42 36.88 7.41 36.19
CA ALA A 42 37.08 8.65 35.46
C ALA A 42 38.31 8.58 34.55
N MET A 43 39.40 7.94 34.99
CA MET A 43 40.59 7.70 34.16
C MET A 43 40.29 6.74 33.02
N GLY A 44 39.48 5.70 33.24
CA GLY A 44 39.00 4.79 32.21
C GLY A 44 38.23 5.51 31.14
N ARG A 45 37.26 6.36 31.50
CA ARG A 45 36.51 7.20 30.54
C ARG A 45 37.42 8.15 29.75
N LEU A 46 38.33 8.84 30.45
CA LEU A 46 39.27 9.73 29.76
C LEU A 46 40.10 8.99 28.71
N TYR A 47 40.60 7.79 29.02
CA TYR A 47 41.36 7.01 28.04
C TYR A 47 40.46 6.45 26.92
N THR A 48 39.19 6.17 27.19
CA THR A 48 38.20 5.78 26.15
C THR A 48 37.99 6.94 25.15
N GLU A 49 37.82 8.17 25.62
CA GLU A 49 37.69 9.36 24.79
C GLU A 49 38.96 9.63 23.96
N LEU A 50 40.14 9.49 24.59
CA LEU A 50 41.43 9.64 23.91
C LEU A 50 41.66 8.56 22.86
N ALA A 51 41.15 7.35 23.05
CA ALA A 51 41.21 6.29 22.07
C ALA A 51 40.37 6.60 20.79
N GLY A 52 39.27 7.33 20.97
CA GLY A 52 38.42 7.78 19.83
C GLY A 52 39.00 8.98 19.05
N SER A 53 39.88 9.79 19.68
CA SER A 53 40.35 11.06 19.13
C SER A 53 41.83 11.07 18.64
N SER A 54 42.59 10.01 18.88
CA SER A 54 44.06 10.01 18.64
C SER A 54 44.57 8.79 17.86
N GLY A 55 45.75 8.93 17.23
CA GLY A 55 46.42 7.86 16.46
C GLY A 55 46.93 6.67 17.29
N ASN A 56 46.98 6.77 18.62
CA ASN A 56 47.40 5.69 19.54
C ASN A 56 46.21 4.91 20.19
N SER A 57 45.18 4.69 19.42
CA SER A 57 43.91 4.07 19.85
C SER A 57 44.13 2.79 20.67
N ARG A 58 45.00 1.87 20.26
CA ARG A 58 45.22 0.57 20.93
C ARG A 58 45.83 0.74 22.33
N GLU A 59 46.76 1.65 22.52
CA GLU A 59 47.39 1.91 23.83
C GLU A 59 46.37 2.51 24.82
N TYR A 60 45.59 3.49 24.33
CA TYR A 60 44.57 4.12 25.18
C TYR A 60 43.45 3.17 25.55
N VAL A 61 42.99 2.31 24.59
CA VAL A 61 42.03 1.23 24.91
C VAL A 61 42.58 0.32 26.02
N SER A 62 43.86 -0.07 25.95
CA SER A 62 44.44 -0.96 26.96
C SER A 62 44.52 -0.27 28.33
N LYS A 63 44.87 1.01 28.38
CA LYS A 63 44.89 1.82 29.62
C LYS A 63 43.46 1.99 30.19
N ALA A 64 42.46 2.25 29.31
CA ALA A 64 41.07 2.36 29.74
C ALA A 64 40.58 1.06 30.40
N ILE A 65 40.82 -0.10 29.73
CA ILE A 65 40.47 -1.41 30.30
C ILE A 65 41.16 -1.63 31.67
N GLN A 66 42.46 -1.33 31.76
CA GLN A 66 43.19 -1.49 33.02
C GLN A 66 42.58 -0.65 34.17
N HIS A 67 42.22 0.59 33.89
CA HIS A 67 41.59 1.47 34.86
C HIS A 67 40.19 1.01 35.23
N TYR A 68 39.38 0.54 34.29
CA TYR A 68 38.06 -0.04 34.61
C TYR A 68 38.18 -1.30 35.46
N LEU A 69 39.12 -2.18 35.15
CA LEU A 69 39.39 -3.39 35.97
C LEU A 69 39.86 -3.04 37.39
N GLU A 70 40.71 -1.99 37.52
CA GLU A 70 41.14 -1.53 38.84
C GLU A 70 40.00 -0.85 39.65
N ALA A 71 39.08 -0.15 38.92
CA ALA A 71 37.85 0.38 39.54
C ALA A 71 36.97 -0.74 40.10
N LEU A 72 36.75 -1.80 39.35
CA LEU A 72 35.96 -2.97 39.78
C LEU A 72 36.64 -3.76 40.91
N LYS A 73 37.98 -3.77 40.98
CA LYS A 73 38.71 -4.38 42.09
C LYS A 73 38.55 -3.59 43.39
N GLN A 74 38.46 -2.24 43.30
CA GLN A 74 38.22 -1.37 44.44
C GLN A 74 36.77 -1.36 44.92
N ASP A 75 35.82 -1.40 43.97
CA ASP A 75 34.38 -1.51 44.25
C ASP A 75 33.71 -2.53 43.29
N PRO A 76 33.64 -3.80 43.71
CA PRO A 76 33.00 -4.84 42.88
C PRO A 76 31.49 -4.67 42.64
N SER A 77 30.86 -3.71 43.36
CA SER A 77 29.42 -3.43 43.25
C SER A 77 29.11 -2.32 42.23
N ALA A 78 30.14 -1.73 41.59
CA ALA A 78 29.99 -0.64 40.64
C ALA A 78 29.52 -1.14 39.24
N SER A 79 28.26 -1.53 39.12
CA SER A 79 27.68 -2.11 37.89
C SER A 79 27.85 -1.22 36.64
N PHE A 80 27.82 0.12 36.83
CA PHE A 80 28.06 1.08 35.72
C PHE A 80 29.45 0.96 35.09
N VAL A 81 30.44 0.44 35.81
CA VAL A 81 31.79 0.20 35.25
C VAL A 81 31.79 -1.02 34.33
N PHE A 82 30.94 -2.02 34.61
CA PHE A 82 30.82 -3.19 33.74
C PHE A 82 30.21 -2.86 32.38
N ASP A 83 29.24 -1.95 32.34
CA ASP A 83 28.64 -1.50 31.11
C ASP A 83 29.65 -0.81 30.21
N GLU A 84 30.37 0.18 30.73
CA GLU A 84 31.42 0.90 29.99
C GLU A 84 32.56 -0.05 29.53
N LEU A 85 32.96 -0.98 30.40
CA LEU A 85 33.99 -1.98 30.07
C LEU A 85 33.52 -2.94 29.00
N THR A 86 32.26 -3.38 29.05
CA THR A 86 31.65 -4.25 28.03
C THR A 86 31.60 -3.54 26.70
N ASP A 87 31.16 -2.30 26.66
CA ASP A 87 31.11 -1.50 25.45
C ASP A 87 32.49 -1.29 24.85
N LEU A 88 33.49 -1.01 25.66
CA LEU A 88 34.87 -0.86 25.23
C LEU A 88 35.44 -2.15 24.65
N TYR A 89 35.15 -3.30 25.24
CA TYR A 89 35.53 -4.62 24.69
C TYR A 89 34.86 -4.88 23.34
N ILE A 90 33.58 -4.56 23.18
CA ILE A 90 32.83 -4.71 21.95
C ILE A 90 33.39 -3.77 20.88
N GLN A 91 33.59 -2.50 21.16
CA GLN A 91 34.09 -1.49 20.20
C GLN A 91 35.53 -1.78 19.76
N SER A 92 36.36 -2.28 20.65
CA SER A 92 37.74 -2.64 20.35
C SER A 92 37.91 -4.04 19.76
N ASN A 93 36.81 -4.76 19.55
CA ASN A 93 36.75 -6.16 19.07
C ASN A 93 37.54 -7.16 19.95
N ARG A 94 37.64 -6.88 21.25
CA ARG A 94 38.33 -7.74 22.25
C ARG A 94 37.33 -8.68 22.93
N LEU A 95 36.47 -9.32 22.17
CA LEU A 95 35.35 -10.12 22.68
C LEU A 95 35.80 -11.36 23.48
N GLN A 96 36.96 -11.94 23.14
CA GLN A 96 37.48 -13.11 23.87
C GLN A 96 37.97 -12.71 25.28
N ASP A 97 38.60 -11.57 25.45
CA ASP A 97 39.05 -11.06 26.73
C ASP A 97 37.85 -10.80 27.66
N ALA A 98 36.78 -10.25 27.12
CA ALA A 98 35.53 -10.01 27.84
C ALA A 98 34.84 -11.32 28.27
N VAL A 99 34.82 -12.34 27.39
CA VAL A 99 34.28 -13.67 27.77
C VAL A 99 35.10 -14.28 28.90
N ALA A 100 36.45 -14.25 28.82
CA ALA A 100 37.32 -14.78 29.85
C ALA A 100 37.11 -14.09 31.21
N LEU A 101 36.99 -12.76 31.22
CA LEU A 101 36.69 -11.98 32.41
C LEU A 101 35.35 -12.39 33.05
N ALA A 102 34.28 -12.43 32.24
CA ALA A 102 32.96 -12.81 32.75
C ALA A 102 32.92 -14.26 33.26
N GLU A 103 33.57 -15.19 32.57
CA GLU A 103 33.68 -16.57 33.04
C GLU A 103 34.47 -16.71 34.38
N ASP A 104 35.50 -15.91 34.54
CA ASP A 104 36.25 -15.91 35.83
C ASP A 104 35.41 -15.32 36.95
N MET A 105 34.60 -14.30 36.69
CA MET A 105 33.64 -13.76 37.67
C MET A 105 32.57 -14.82 38.03
N LEU A 106 32.05 -15.56 37.05
CA LEU A 106 31.06 -16.62 37.30
C LEU A 106 31.66 -17.85 38.03
N LYS A 107 32.96 -18.13 37.89
CA LYS A 107 33.62 -19.15 38.72
C LYS A 107 33.66 -18.75 40.21
N GLN A 108 33.80 -17.44 40.48
CA GLN A 108 33.81 -16.92 41.85
C GLN A 108 32.40 -16.76 42.42
N ASN A 109 31.47 -16.26 41.60
CA ASN A 109 30.07 -16.12 41.96
C ASN A 109 29.19 -16.49 40.76
N PRO A 110 28.62 -17.73 40.74
CA PRO A 110 27.76 -18.20 39.65
C PRO A 110 26.49 -17.38 39.44
N ASP A 111 26.06 -16.55 40.39
CA ASP A 111 24.89 -15.69 40.32
C ASP A 111 25.25 -14.24 40.01
N ASN A 112 26.45 -13.95 39.52
CA ASN A 112 26.87 -12.58 39.20
C ASN A 112 26.13 -12.06 37.98
N LEU A 113 25.18 -11.15 38.18
CA LEU A 113 24.30 -10.62 37.13
C LEU A 113 25.06 -9.80 36.09
N ASP A 114 26.09 -9.03 36.50
CA ASP A 114 26.86 -8.21 35.56
C ASP A 114 27.68 -9.09 34.60
N ALA A 115 28.24 -10.19 35.11
CA ALA A 115 28.91 -11.18 34.25
C ALA A 115 27.94 -11.85 33.26
N HIS A 116 26.73 -12.19 33.71
CA HIS A 116 25.69 -12.72 32.80
C HIS A 116 25.26 -11.68 31.75
N ARG A 117 25.05 -10.42 32.14
CA ARG A 117 24.73 -9.34 31.17
C ARG A 117 25.87 -9.15 30.17
N MET A 118 27.13 -9.12 30.62
CA MET A 118 28.30 -9.03 29.73
C MET A 118 28.34 -10.16 28.71
N LEU A 119 28.22 -11.43 29.15
CA LEU A 119 28.16 -12.57 28.24
C LEU A 119 26.98 -12.48 27.27
N GLY A 120 25.81 -12.14 27.76
CA GLY A 120 24.60 -11.95 26.96
C GLY A 120 24.79 -10.95 25.83
N ARG A 121 25.36 -9.76 26.15
CA ARG A 121 25.68 -8.70 25.15
C ARG A 121 26.70 -9.15 24.13
N ILE A 122 27.76 -9.86 24.54
CA ILE A 122 28.77 -10.38 23.63
C ILE A 122 28.20 -11.42 22.70
N TYR A 123 27.40 -12.37 23.19
CA TYR A 123 26.78 -13.41 22.35
C TYR A 123 25.75 -12.78 21.40
N THR A 124 24.98 -11.79 21.86
CA THR A 124 24.06 -11.02 21.00
C THR A 124 24.82 -10.32 19.87
N ARG A 125 26.01 -9.71 20.16
CA ARG A 125 26.85 -9.08 19.13
C ARG A 125 27.36 -10.07 18.08
N ARG A 126 27.49 -11.35 18.43
CA ARG A 126 27.99 -12.42 17.56
C ARG A 126 26.89 -13.21 16.83
N LEU A 127 25.64 -12.79 16.94
CA LEU A 127 24.50 -13.44 16.32
C LEU A 127 24.58 -13.48 14.79
N GLY A 128 25.20 -12.48 14.16
CA GLY A 128 25.13 -12.26 12.73
C GLY A 128 23.99 -11.32 12.35
N ASP A 129 23.63 -11.32 11.07
CA ASP A 129 22.57 -10.45 10.54
C ASP A 129 21.27 -11.25 10.34
N PRO A 130 20.24 -11.01 11.16
CA PRO A 130 18.94 -11.67 11.03
C PRO A 130 18.25 -11.37 9.70
N GLN A 131 18.46 -10.17 9.15
CA GLN A 131 17.83 -9.74 7.89
C GLN A 131 18.39 -10.51 6.67
N GLN A 132 19.63 -10.97 6.79
CA GLN A 132 20.26 -11.82 5.74
C GLN A 132 20.06 -13.32 5.96
N GLY A 133 19.25 -13.71 6.93
CA GLY A 133 19.01 -15.12 7.28
C GLY A 133 20.24 -15.85 7.84
N ARG A 134 21.28 -15.13 8.26
CA ARG A 134 22.55 -15.69 8.75
C ARG A 134 22.67 -15.55 10.27
N ILE A 135 21.81 -16.29 10.97
CA ILE A 135 21.81 -16.29 12.43
C ILE A 135 22.66 -17.44 12.94
N ASN A 136 23.58 -17.15 13.86
CA ASN A 136 24.32 -18.19 14.58
C ASN A 136 23.46 -18.72 15.74
N ALA A 137 22.83 -19.88 15.52
CA ALA A 137 21.92 -20.51 16.47
C ALA A 137 22.57 -20.82 17.84
N ASP A 138 23.88 -21.13 17.90
CA ASP A 138 24.58 -21.38 19.18
C ASP A 138 24.74 -20.06 19.97
N MET A 139 25.10 -18.98 19.29
CA MET A 139 25.19 -17.68 19.93
C MET A 139 23.83 -17.16 20.40
N LEU A 140 22.78 -17.41 19.61
CA LEU A 140 21.41 -17.07 20.01
C LEU A 140 21.01 -17.80 21.30
N ARG A 141 21.18 -19.10 21.33
CA ARG A 141 20.87 -19.92 22.50
C ARG A 141 21.66 -19.45 23.73
N ARG A 142 22.99 -19.24 23.59
CA ARG A 142 23.84 -18.77 24.68
C ARG A 142 23.42 -17.39 25.18
N ALA A 143 23.08 -16.47 24.31
CA ALA A 143 22.59 -15.14 24.70
C ALA A 143 21.30 -15.25 25.51
N MET A 144 20.35 -16.04 25.04
CA MET A 144 19.07 -16.27 25.74
C MET A 144 19.31 -16.88 27.14
N GLU A 145 20.17 -17.92 27.25
CA GLU A 145 20.52 -18.55 28.52
C GLU A 145 21.09 -17.56 29.53
N GLN A 146 21.92 -16.60 29.09
CA GLN A 146 22.49 -15.60 30.00
C GLN A 146 21.43 -14.60 30.48
N TYR A 147 20.62 -14.04 29.56
CA TYR A 147 19.57 -13.09 29.94
C TYR A 147 18.47 -13.77 30.77
N GLN A 148 18.14 -15.04 30.50
CA GLN A 148 17.20 -15.81 31.31
C GLN A 148 17.66 -15.87 32.79
N LYS A 149 18.96 -16.12 33.03
CA LYS A 149 19.53 -16.13 34.41
C LYS A 149 19.44 -14.75 35.06
N VAL A 150 19.64 -13.67 34.31
CA VAL A 150 19.49 -12.31 34.85
C VAL A 150 18.07 -12.08 35.34
N VAL A 151 17.08 -12.33 34.45
CA VAL A 151 15.66 -12.01 34.75
C VAL A 151 15.04 -12.97 35.79
N GLU A 152 15.60 -14.18 35.96
CA GLU A 152 15.21 -15.09 37.06
C GLU A 152 15.64 -14.59 38.42
N LYS A 153 16.79 -13.93 38.52
CA LYS A 153 17.33 -13.41 39.77
C LYS A 153 16.89 -11.95 40.04
N ASP A 154 16.76 -11.16 38.97
CA ASP A 154 16.28 -9.79 39.04
C ASP A 154 15.09 -9.59 38.06
N PRO A 155 13.87 -9.90 38.52
CA PRO A 155 12.66 -9.71 37.68
C PRO A 155 12.33 -8.24 37.35
N HIS A 156 13.01 -7.28 38.00
CA HIS A 156 12.82 -5.85 37.75
C HIS A 156 13.80 -5.28 36.71
N ASP A 157 14.73 -6.07 36.21
CA ASP A 157 15.62 -5.67 35.12
C ASP A 157 14.85 -5.60 33.78
N ALA A 158 14.24 -4.45 33.50
CA ALA A 158 13.44 -4.23 32.29
C ALA A 158 14.27 -4.37 31.01
N ASP A 159 15.51 -3.90 31.01
CA ASP A 159 16.41 -3.98 29.86
C ASP A 159 16.72 -5.42 29.46
N SER A 160 17.04 -6.28 30.45
CA SER A 160 17.28 -7.70 30.20
C SER A 160 16.03 -8.41 29.70
N TRP A 161 14.85 -8.07 30.19
CA TRP A 161 13.58 -8.58 29.63
C TRP A 161 13.35 -8.13 28.19
N VAL A 162 13.65 -6.88 27.85
CA VAL A 162 13.53 -6.36 26.47
C VAL A 162 14.46 -7.13 25.52
N ILE A 163 15.72 -7.34 25.94
CA ILE A 163 16.68 -8.06 25.09
C ILE A 163 16.26 -9.51 24.94
N LEU A 164 15.81 -10.17 26.00
CA LEU A 164 15.31 -11.55 25.94
C LEU A 164 14.10 -11.65 24.98
N GLY A 165 13.14 -10.72 25.06
CA GLY A 165 12.01 -10.68 24.12
C GLY A 165 12.43 -10.50 22.67
N ARG A 166 13.46 -9.68 22.40
CA ARG A 166 14.03 -9.55 21.04
C ARG A 166 14.70 -10.83 20.57
N LEU A 167 15.44 -11.51 21.44
CA LEU A 167 16.09 -12.78 21.11
C LEU A 167 15.06 -13.89 20.87
N ASP A 168 14.01 -13.98 21.69
CA ASP A 168 12.90 -14.92 21.50
C ASP A 168 12.16 -14.67 20.17
N ARG A 169 11.95 -13.38 19.80
CA ARG A 169 11.38 -13.03 18.49
C ARG A 169 12.27 -13.52 17.34
N VAL A 170 13.58 -13.34 17.44
CA VAL A 170 14.56 -13.85 16.46
C VAL A 170 14.57 -15.38 16.40
N ALA A 171 14.31 -16.04 17.51
CA ALA A 171 14.16 -17.50 17.60
C ALA A 171 12.80 -18.02 17.12
N ASN A 172 11.87 -17.13 16.70
CA ASN A 172 10.47 -17.43 16.40
C ASN A 172 9.67 -17.99 17.59
N ASN A 173 10.09 -17.72 18.84
CA ASN A 173 9.40 -18.08 20.06
C ASN A 173 8.40 -17.00 20.45
N SER A 174 7.35 -16.82 19.66
CA SER A 174 6.44 -15.67 19.80
C SER A 174 5.77 -15.55 21.18
N VAL A 175 5.42 -16.68 21.80
CA VAL A 175 4.77 -16.70 23.13
C VAL A 175 5.75 -16.22 24.23
N GLU A 176 6.98 -16.68 24.23
CA GLU A 176 7.99 -16.27 25.20
C GLU A 176 8.43 -14.83 24.93
N ALA A 177 8.52 -14.38 23.68
CA ALA A 177 8.79 -13.00 23.32
C ALA A 177 7.71 -12.04 23.87
N GLU A 178 6.42 -12.38 23.69
CA GLU A 178 5.31 -11.60 24.26
C GLU A 178 5.38 -11.53 25.77
N LYS A 179 5.66 -12.65 26.44
CA LYS A 179 5.81 -12.73 27.89
C LYS A 179 6.98 -11.88 28.39
N ALA A 180 8.13 -11.94 27.71
CA ALA A 180 9.30 -11.14 28.05
C ALA A 180 9.04 -9.64 27.96
N PHE A 181 8.49 -9.15 26.83
CA PHE A 181 8.13 -7.74 26.69
C PHE A 181 7.07 -7.29 27.70
N ASN A 182 6.07 -8.13 28.00
CA ASN A 182 5.08 -7.81 29.04
C ASN A 182 5.70 -7.75 30.44
N ASN A 183 6.72 -8.55 30.74
CA ASN A 183 7.45 -8.48 32.01
C ASN A 183 8.32 -7.21 32.10
N ALA A 184 8.95 -6.80 30.98
CA ALA A 184 9.60 -5.49 30.91
C ALA A 184 8.63 -4.35 31.21
N LEU A 185 7.41 -4.38 30.67
CA LEU A 185 6.37 -3.38 30.93
C LEU A 185 5.79 -3.44 32.35
N LYS A 186 5.87 -4.60 33.03
CA LYS A 186 5.52 -4.67 34.47
C LYS A 186 6.59 -4.01 35.35
N ALA A 187 7.87 -4.16 34.98
CA ALA A 187 8.99 -3.51 35.70
C ALA A 187 9.00 -2.01 35.41
N GLU A 188 8.85 -1.64 34.13
CA GLU A 188 8.84 -0.26 33.63
C GLU A 188 7.68 -0.05 32.67
N PRO A 189 6.51 0.44 33.12
CA PRO A 189 5.32 0.61 32.28
C PRO A 189 5.49 1.50 31.04
N ASP A 190 6.47 2.40 31.08
CA ASP A 190 6.76 3.36 30.01
C ASP A 190 8.03 2.99 29.21
N ASN A 191 8.51 1.75 29.31
CA ASN A 191 9.69 1.30 28.58
C ASN A 191 9.38 1.24 27.06
N GLU A 192 9.95 2.21 26.32
CA GLU A 192 9.72 2.39 24.89
C GLU A 192 10.21 1.21 24.05
N ASP A 193 11.31 0.60 24.47
CA ASP A 193 11.89 -0.55 23.76
C ASP A 193 11.03 -1.81 23.91
N ALA A 194 10.40 -1.99 25.08
CA ALA A 194 9.44 -3.06 25.30
C ALA A 194 8.15 -2.86 24.47
N LEU A 195 7.62 -1.63 24.45
CA LEU A 195 6.41 -1.31 23.68
C LEU A 195 6.63 -1.48 22.17
N THR A 196 7.73 -0.94 21.65
CA THR A 196 8.09 -1.11 20.23
C THR A 196 8.42 -2.57 19.89
N GLY A 197 9.08 -3.29 20.78
CA GLY A 197 9.38 -4.71 20.59
C GLY A 197 8.12 -5.57 20.54
N LEU A 198 7.16 -5.31 21.45
CA LEU A 198 5.87 -5.99 21.48
C LEU A 198 5.01 -5.66 20.27
N ALA A 199 4.97 -4.39 19.87
CA ALA A 199 4.26 -3.99 18.67
C ALA A 199 4.84 -4.65 17.40
N GLN A 200 6.18 -4.69 17.28
CA GLN A 200 6.82 -5.38 16.17
C GLN A 200 6.52 -6.88 16.16
N LEU A 201 6.45 -7.52 17.32
CA LEU A 201 6.02 -8.91 17.44
C LEU A 201 4.61 -9.11 16.91
N TYR A 202 3.66 -8.22 17.28
CA TYR A 202 2.28 -8.31 16.79
C TYR A 202 2.20 -8.04 15.27
N LEU A 203 3.03 -7.14 14.74
CA LEU A 203 3.14 -6.94 13.29
C LEU A 203 3.64 -8.21 12.58
N ASP A 204 4.67 -8.86 13.11
CA ASP A 204 5.21 -10.10 12.56
C ASP A 204 4.17 -11.25 12.60
N LEU A 205 3.28 -11.23 13.58
CA LEU A 205 2.17 -12.19 13.73
C LEU A 205 0.92 -11.83 12.89
N GLY A 206 0.89 -10.68 12.25
CA GLY A 206 -0.27 -10.16 11.53
C GLY A 206 -1.37 -9.57 12.42
N ASP A 207 -1.14 -9.46 13.75
CA ASP A 207 -2.08 -8.86 14.72
C ASP A 207 -1.96 -7.33 14.76
N ILE A 208 -2.11 -6.67 13.60
CA ILE A 208 -1.80 -5.24 13.42
C ILE A 208 -2.62 -4.37 14.37
N ASN A 209 -3.86 -4.72 14.65
CA ASN A 209 -4.72 -3.96 15.57
C ASN A 209 -4.15 -3.95 17.00
N LYS A 210 -3.64 -5.09 17.49
CA LYS A 210 -2.97 -5.12 18.81
C LYS A 210 -1.71 -4.27 18.83
N ALA A 211 -0.95 -4.26 17.73
CA ALA A 211 0.22 -3.39 17.60
C ALA A 211 -0.17 -1.90 17.70
N ILE A 212 -1.20 -1.49 16.97
CA ILE A 212 -1.76 -0.13 17.00
C ILE A 212 -2.19 0.25 18.43
N ASP A 213 -2.94 -0.62 19.11
CA ASP A 213 -3.43 -0.35 20.48
C ASP A 213 -2.25 -0.11 21.46
N LYS A 214 -1.20 -0.92 21.38
CA LYS A 214 -0.02 -0.79 22.25
C LYS A 214 0.76 0.49 21.95
N LEU A 215 1.01 0.78 20.68
CA LEU A 215 1.72 1.99 20.26
C LEU A 215 0.92 3.25 20.59
N LYS A 216 -0.39 3.24 20.35
CA LYS A 216 -1.26 4.35 20.69
C LYS A 216 -1.26 4.63 22.20
N ALA A 217 -1.41 3.60 23.03
CA ALA A 217 -1.34 3.76 24.47
C ALA A 217 0.00 4.35 24.96
N SER A 218 1.09 4.06 24.25
CA SER A 218 2.42 4.65 24.51
C SER A 218 2.48 6.11 24.09
N THR A 219 2.04 6.42 22.85
CA THR A 219 2.10 7.78 22.29
C THR A 219 1.17 8.75 23.02
N ASP A 220 -0.01 8.28 23.47
CA ASP A 220 -0.96 9.10 24.26
C ASP A 220 -0.39 9.51 25.63
N ARG A 221 0.54 8.71 26.21
CA ARG A 221 1.19 9.00 27.50
C ARG A 221 2.43 9.87 27.34
N ARG A 222 3.31 9.49 26.41
CA ARG A 222 4.58 10.15 26.17
C ARG A 222 4.97 10.07 24.70
N PRO A 223 4.51 11.05 23.89
CA PRO A 223 4.84 11.05 22.47
C PRO A 223 6.35 11.24 22.26
N ASN A 224 6.95 10.39 21.45
CA ASN A 224 8.33 10.53 20.98
C ASN A 224 8.43 10.10 19.52
N GLU A 225 9.48 10.52 18.83
CA GLU A 225 9.68 10.27 17.40
C GLU A 225 9.56 8.78 17.04
N ARG A 226 10.19 7.93 17.84
CA ARG A 226 10.30 6.49 17.53
C ARG A 226 8.95 5.76 17.62
N THR A 227 8.22 5.99 18.70
CA THR A 227 6.90 5.34 18.90
C THR A 227 5.86 5.91 17.96
N LEU A 228 5.87 7.22 17.65
CA LEU A 228 5.01 7.83 16.66
C LEU A 228 5.29 7.28 15.25
N ALA A 229 6.55 7.17 14.83
CA ALA A 229 6.91 6.58 13.55
C ALA A 229 6.48 5.10 13.44
N ALA A 230 6.62 4.34 14.53
CA ALA A 230 6.16 2.94 14.57
C ALA A 230 4.62 2.84 14.47
N LEU A 231 3.88 3.75 15.14
CA LEU A 231 2.43 3.80 15.07
C LEU A 231 1.94 4.15 13.66
N ALA A 232 2.62 5.12 13.02
CA ALA A 232 2.32 5.46 11.62
C ALA A 232 2.52 4.25 10.70
N GLY A 233 3.66 3.55 10.80
CA GLY A 233 3.91 2.34 10.03
C GLY A 233 2.89 1.22 10.27
N ALA A 234 2.34 1.11 11.48
CA ALA A 234 1.26 0.17 11.75
C ALA A 234 -0.06 0.59 11.07
N TYR A 235 -0.38 1.89 11.03
CA TYR A 235 -1.53 2.39 10.26
C TYR A 235 -1.33 2.23 8.75
N GLU A 236 -0.11 2.41 8.21
CA GLU A 236 0.23 2.15 6.81
C GLU A 236 -0.08 0.70 6.41
N GLN A 237 0.24 -0.27 7.28
CA GLN A 237 -0.04 -1.69 7.01
C GLN A 237 -1.53 -2.00 6.85
N VAL A 238 -2.40 -1.30 7.58
CA VAL A 238 -3.87 -1.38 7.40
C VAL A 238 -4.39 -0.38 6.38
N LYS A 239 -3.50 0.31 5.64
CA LYS A 239 -3.80 1.34 4.63
C LYS A 239 -4.61 2.53 5.18
N ASP A 240 -4.57 2.78 6.48
CA ASP A 240 -5.18 3.95 7.10
C ASP A 240 -4.19 5.14 7.04
N TYR A 241 -3.87 5.56 5.81
CA TYR A 241 -2.92 6.64 5.55
C TYR A 241 -3.33 7.96 6.19
N LYS A 242 -4.63 8.17 6.41
CA LYS A 242 -5.14 9.38 7.08
C LYS A 242 -4.69 9.44 8.54
N LYS A 243 -4.78 8.32 9.28
CA LYS A 243 -4.29 8.24 10.66
C LYS A 243 -2.77 8.22 10.70
N ALA A 244 -2.11 7.54 9.76
CA ALA A 244 -0.65 7.54 9.64
C ALA A 244 -0.12 8.97 9.47
N ALA A 245 -0.68 9.75 8.54
CA ALA A 245 -0.32 11.16 8.34
C ALA A 245 -0.56 12.01 9.59
N ALA A 246 -1.68 11.81 10.31
CA ALA A 246 -1.97 12.55 11.55
C ALA A 246 -0.93 12.30 12.65
N VAL A 247 -0.46 11.06 12.76
CA VAL A 247 0.59 10.66 13.71
C VAL A 247 1.96 11.19 13.28
N LEU A 248 2.28 11.11 11.98
CA LEU A 248 3.55 11.64 11.46
C LEU A 248 3.65 13.15 11.55
N LYS A 249 2.54 13.90 11.48
CA LYS A 249 2.54 15.35 11.76
C LYS A 249 3.09 15.63 13.15
N GLN A 250 2.66 14.86 14.17
CA GLN A 250 3.19 14.99 15.54
C GLN A 250 4.67 14.60 15.62
N ALA A 251 5.09 13.55 14.91
CA ALA A 251 6.50 13.15 14.88
C ALA A 251 7.39 14.23 14.25
N VAL A 252 6.92 14.88 13.18
CA VAL A 252 7.63 16.00 12.52
C VAL A 252 7.67 17.25 13.41
N GLU A 253 6.66 17.52 14.22
CA GLU A 253 6.70 18.62 15.20
C GLU A 253 7.80 18.41 16.25
N LEU A 254 8.07 17.14 16.66
CA LEU A 254 9.14 16.82 17.61
C LEU A 254 10.53 16.84 16.95
N SER A 255 10.62 16.53 15.66
CA SER A 255 11.88 16.37 14.93
C SER A 255 11.76 17.01 13.53
N ALA A 256 11.60 18.35 13.50
CA ALA A 256 11.33 19.11 12.27
C ALA A 256 12.42 18.97 11.18
N ASP A 257 13.66 18.73 11.58
CA ASP A 257 14.81 18.59 10.66
C ASP A 257 14.94 17.18 10.06
N SER A 258 14.11 16.21 10.49
CA SER A 258 14.16 14.86 9.97
C SER A 258 13.54 14.79 8.56
N SER A 259 14.38 14.76 7.52
CA SER A 259 13.92 14.63 6.13
C SER A 259 13.18 13.29 5.92
N ARG A 260 13.60 12.24 6.63
CA ARG A 260 12.92 10.93 6.62
C ARG A 260 11.46 11.02 7.06
N LEU A 261 11.18 11.65 8.21
CA LEU A 261 9.81 11.80 8.71
C LEU A 261 8.95 12.66 7.78
N ARG A 262 9.53 13.72 7.22
CA ARG A 262 8.83 14.59 6.25
C ARG A 262 8.50 13.85 4.95
N ARG A 263 9.37 12.95 4.48
CA ARG A 263 9.10 12.10 3.31
C ARG A 263 7.96 11.12 3.60
N ASN A 264 8.02 10.43 4.74
CA ASN A 264 6.94 9.50 5.14
C ASN A 264 5.61 10.24 5.28
N LEU A 265 5.62 11.41 5.94
CA LEU A 265 4.41 12.23 6.04
C LEU A 265 3.86 12.65 4.67
N ALA A 266 4.73 13.06 3.74
CA ALA A 266 4.30 13.45 2.40
C ALA A 266 3.69 12.27 1.64
N GLN A 267 4.24 11.07 1.82
CA GLN A 267 3.70 9.85 1.23
C GLN A 267 2.33 9.49 1.79
N ASP A 268 2.13 9.56 3.10
CA ASP A 268 0.83 9.26 3.73
C ASP A 268 -0.24 10.30 3.40
N LEU A 269 0.16 11.57 3.33
CA LEU A 269 -0.71 12.64 2.84
C LEU A 269 -1.16 12.38 1.39
N PHE A 270 -0.24 11.93 0.54
CA PHE A 270 -0.59 11.50 -0.82
C PHE A 270 -1.52 10.30 -0.81
N GLY A 271 -1.19 9.24 -0.04
CA GLY A 271 -2.01 8.04 0.09
C GLY A 271 -3.42 8.29 0.64
N SER A 272 -3.59 9.36 1.42
CA SER A 272 -4.88 9.80 1.97
C SER A 272 -5.57 10.90 1.15
N ALA A 273 -5.11 11.13 -0.10
CA ALA A 273 -5.61 12.15 -1.03
C ALA A 273 -5.51 13.62 -0.53
N GLN A 274 -4.68 13.88 0.49
CA GLN A 274 -4.37 15.24 0.97
C GLN A 274 -3.27 15.87 0.09
N TYR A 275 -3.57 16.00 -1.21
CA TYR A 275 -2.61 16.34 -2.27
C TYR A 275 -1.89 17.67 -2.07
N ASP A 276 -2.57 18.71 -1.59
CA ASP A 276 -1.97 20.04 -1.44
C ASP A 276 -0.90 20.06 -0.34
N GLU A 277 -1.16 19.40 0.78
CA GLU A 277 -0.18 19.29 1.87
C GLU A 277 1.01 18.40 1.46
N ALA A 278 0.75 17.27 0.80
CA ALA A 278 1.81 16.41 0.26
C ALA A 278 2.70 17.17 -0.72
N LEU A 279 2.10 17.91 -1.64
CA LEU A 279 2.80 18.73 -2.63
C LEU A 279 3.72 19.77 -1.98
N ALA A 280 3.22 20.49 -0.97
CA ALA A 280 4.00 21.50 -0.27
C ALA A 280 5.24 20.90 0.42
N LEU A 281 5.11 19.70 1.01
CA LEU A 281 6.23 19.00 1.64
C LEU A 281 7.25 18.50 0.61
N TYR A 282 6.80 17.87 -0.48
CA TYR A 282 7.71 17.40 -1.52
C TYR A 282 8.44 18.55 -2.23
N GLN A 283 7.78 19.69 -2.46
CA GLN A 283 8.41 20.88 -3.02
C GLN A 283 9.49 21.45 -2.09
N ARG A 284 9.24 21.47 -0.79
CA ARG A 284 10.22 21.89 0.21
C ARG A 284 11.42 20.93 0.23
N LEU A 285 11.18 19.63 0.25
CA LEU A 285 12.24 18.61 0.19
C LEU A 285 13.05 18.73 -1.11
N ALA A 286 12.40 18.96 -2.26
CA ALA A 286 13.09 19.15 -3.54
C ALA A 286 13.98 20.40 -3.58
N ALA A 287 13.59 21.45 -2.85
CA ALA A 287 14.46 22.65 -2.71
C ALA A 287 15.69 22.37 -1.81
N GLU A 288 15.54 21.52 -0.79
CA GLU A 288 16.62 21.13 0.11
C GLU A 288 17.55 20.09 -0.54
N GLU A 289 17.00 19.17 -1.33
CA GLU A 289 17.71 18.03 -1.95
C GLU A 289 17.51 18.03 -3.50
N PRO A 290 18.06 18.99 -4.23
CA PRO A 290 17.73 19.20 -5.66
C PRO A 290 18.27 18.12 -6.61
N LYS A 291 19.07 17.19 -6.12
CA LYS A 291 19.59 16.05 -6.91
C LYS A 291 18.82 14.75 -6.68
N ASP A 292 17.85 14.76 -5.79
CA ASP A 292 17.03 13.59 -5.53
C ASP A 292 15.91 13.48 -6.58
N VAL A 293 16.07 12.56 -7.51
CA VAL A 293 15.15 12.31 -8.62
C VAL A 293 13.75 11.87 -8.13
N SER A 294 13.65 11.25 -6.95
CA SER A 294 12.37 10.76 -6.42
C SER A 294 11.39 11.88 -6.10
N LEU A 295 11.91 13.05 -5.70
CA LEU A 295 11.07 14.18 -5.29
C LEU A 295 10.27 14.79 -6.44
N PRO A 296 10.86 15.17 -7.58
CA PRO A 296 10.07 15.62 -8.73
C PRO A 296 9.21 14.50 -9.33
N LEU A 297 9.54 13.22 -9.16
CA LEU A 297 8.66 12.12 -9.54
C LEU A 297 7.37 12.11 -8.71
N HIS A 298 7.46 12.18 -7.37
CA HIS A 298 6.28 12.27 -6.52
C HIS A 298 5.46 13.54 -6.78
N ILE A 299 6.11 14.68 -7.05
CA ILE A 299 5.41 15.92 -7.44
C ILE A 299 4.63 15.71 -8.74
N SER A 300 5.23 15.03 -9.73
CA SER A 300 4.54 14.69 -10.99
C SER A 300 3.34 13.77 -10.74
N GLU A 301 3.49 12.77 -9.88
CA GLU A 301 2.44 11.84 -9.52
C GLU A 301 1.26 12.53 -8.84
N ILE A 302 1.52 13.46 -7.91
CA ILE A 302 0.49 14.28 -7.25
C ILE A 302 -0.26 15.13 -8.28
N TYR A 303 0.45 15.83 -9.17
CA TYR A 303 -0.22 16.64 -10.20
C TYR A 303 -1.05 15.77 -11.16
N ARG A 304 -0.57 14.56 -11.50
CA ARG A 304 -1.33 13.60 -12.29
C ARG A 304 -2.61 13.16 -11.56
N ALA A 305 -2.53 12.87 -10.26
CA ALA A 305 -3.70 12.53 -9.43
C ALA A 305 -4.70 13.70 -9.30
N LYS A 306 -4.21 14.94 -9.36
CA LYS A 306 -5.04 16.17 -9.42
C LYS A 306 -5.52 16.52 -10.83
N HIS A 307 -5.27 15.67 -11.84
CA HIS A 307 -5.55 15.93 -13.26
C HIS A 307 -4.88 17.19 -13.86
N ASP A 308 -3.87 17.78 -13.19
CA ASP A 308 -3.05 18.86 -13.73
C ASP A 308 -1.88 18.27 -14.55
N LEU A 309 -2.20 17.74 -15.73
CA LEU A 309 -1.25 17.02 -16.57
C LEU A 309 -0.13 17.94 -17.11
N VAL A 310 -0.36 19.26 -17.16
CA VAL A 310 0.67 20.23 -17.56
C VAL A 310 1.76 20.34 -16.50
N LYS A 311 1.38 20.51 -15.24
CA LYS A 311 2.35 20.57 -14.13
C LYS A 311 2.98 19.21 -13.86
N ALA A 312 2.25 18.10 -14.05
CA ALA A 312 2.80 16.76 -14.00
C ALA A 312 3.94 16.59 -15.01
N GLN A 313 3.73 17.05 -16.26
CA GLN A 313 4.76 17.02 -17.30
C GLN A 313 5.99 17.87 -16.95
N GLN A 314 5.80 19.05 -16.34
CA GLN A 314 6.90 19.92 -15.92
C GLN A 314 7.73 19.28 -14.81
N ALA A 315 7.08 18.67 -13.83
CA ALA A 315 7.78 17.97 -12.74
C ALA A 315 8.53 16.72 -13.25
N LEU A 316 7.91 15.96 -14.14
CA LEU A 316 8.58 14.81 -14.79
C LEU A 316 9.81 15.25 -15.62
N ALA A 317 9.73 16.39 -16.31
CA ALA A 317 10.85 16.94 -17.05
C ALA A 317 12.03 17.32 -16.12
N GLN A 318 11.75 17.79 -14.90
CA GLN A 318 12.78 18.01 -13.87
C GLN A 318 13.44 16.71 -13.43
N ALA A 319 12.66 15.66 -13.18
CA ALA A 319 13.19 14.33 -12.84
C ALA A 319 14.11 13.80 -13.98
N LYS A 320 13.66 13.92 -15.22
CA LYS A 320 14.40 13.51 -16.42
C LYS A 320 15.69 14.31 -16.63
N ALA A 321 15.74 15.58 -16.20
CA ALA A 321 16.94 16.38 -16.25
C ALA A 321 17.99 15.96 -15.20
N ILE A 322 17.56 15.39 -14.07
CA ILE A 322 18.45 14.85 -13.03
C ILE A 322 19.02 13.50 -13.47
N GLU A 323 18.15 12.55 -13.85
CA GLU A 323 18.52 11.19 -14.25
C GLU A 323 17.72 10.74 -15.48
N PRO A 324 18.21 11.00 -16.72
CA PRO A 324 17.47 10.69 -17.95
C PRO A 324 17.16 9.20 -18.14
N ASP A 325 18.08 8.32 -17.71
CA ASP A 325 18.02 6.87 -17.92
C ASP A 325 17.44 6.13 -16.70
N ASN A 326 16.97 6.86 -15.68
CA ASN A 326 16.35 6.25 -14.51
C ASN A 326 15.05 5.54 -14.90
N LEU A 327 14.93 4.27 -14.48
CA LEU A 327 13.78 3.43 -14.84
C LEU A 327 12.46 3.98 -14.32
N ASP A 328 12.46 4.54 -13.10
CA ASP A 328 11.24 5.09 -12.48
C ASP A 328 10.78 6.35 -13.23
N VAL A 329 11.70 7.17 -13.70
CA VAL A 329 11.41 8.35 -14.54
C VAL A 329 10.76 7.92 -15.86
N ARG A 330 11.33 6.92 -16.52
CA ARG A 330 10.79 6.40 -17.78
C ARG A 330 9.44 5.71 -17.59
N TYR A 331 9.28 5.05 -16.47
CA TYR A 331 8.01 4.41 -16.12
C TYR A 331 6.93 5.44 -15.77
N ALA A 332 7.27 6.51 -15.06
CA ALA A 332 6.38 7.63 -14.80
C ALA A 332 5.94 8.35 -16.09
N GLU A 333 6.81 8.42 -17.12
CA GLU A 333 6.46 8.93 -18.44
C GLU A 333 5.35 8.12 -19.10
N VAL A 334 5.38 6.78 -18.97
CA VAL A 334 4.32 5.90 -19.46
C VAL A 334 2.97 6.21 -18.81
N TYR A 335 2.95 6.38 -17.47
CA TYR A 335 1.72 6.74 -16.76
C TYR A 335 1.19 8.12 -17.17
N LEU A 336 2.07 9.07 -17.40
CA LEU A 336 1.66 10.41 -17.82
C LEU A 336 1.11 10.42 -19.25
N LEU A 337 1.75 9.69 -20.18
CA LEU A 337 1.26 9.52 -21.54
C LEU A 337 -0.13 8.88 -21.56
N ASP A 338 -0.34 7.84 -20.74
CA ASP A 338 -1.65 7.21 -20.63
C ASP A 338 -2.70 8.15 -20.06
N ALA A 339 -2.36 8.94 -19.01
CA ALA A 339 -3.25 9.95 -18.46
C ALA A 339 -3.59 11.07 -19.45
N GLN A 340 -2.68 11.35 -20.41
CA GLN A 340 -2.91 12.30 -21.51
C GLN A 340 -3.75 11.71 -22.65
N GLY A 341 -4.21 10.46 -22.54
CA GLY A 341 -4.92 9.75 -23.62
C GLY A 341 -4.01 9.31 -24.78
N LYS A 342 -2.69 9.40 -24.64
CA LYS A 342 -1.70 9.02 -25.66
C LYS A 342 -1.30 7.55 -25.51
N THR A 343 -2.30 6.67 -25.54
CA THR A 343 -2.13 5.23 -25.23
C THR A 343 -1.12 4.56 -26.13
N ASP A 344 -1.11 4.85 -27.44
CA ASP A 344 -0.13 4.26 -28.38
C ASP A 344 1.31 4.67 -28.06
N GLN A 345 1.53 5.92 -27.65
CA GLN A 345 2.85 6.38 -27.22
C GLN A 345 3.28 5.72 -25.91
N ALA A 346 2.36 5.55 -24.97
CA ALA A 346 2.61 4.82 -23.71
C ALA A 346 3.01 3.36 -23.99
N ILE A 347 2.30 2.67 -24.89
CA ILE A 347 2.64 1.32 -25.36
C ILE A 347 4.04 1.30 -25.98
N GLY A 348 4.35 2.23 -26.90
CA GLY A 348 5.67 2.31 -27.54
C GLY A 348 6.80 2.51 -26.53
N SER A 349 6.65 3.45 -25.60
CA SER A 349 7.63 3.73 -24.54
C SER A 349 7.85 2.51 -23.62
N LEU A 350 6.80 1.84 -23.22
CA LEU A 350 6.91 0.68 -22.33
C LEU A 350 7.49 -0.55 -23.03
N LYS A 351 7.21 -0.75 -24.31
CA LYS A 351 7.87 -1.78 -25.14
C LYS A 351 9.36 -1.54 -25.23
N SER A 352 9.79 -0.32 -25.55
CA SER A 352 11.22 0.05 -25.61
C SER A 352 11.91 -0.24 -24.26
N LEU A 353 11.26 0.13 -23.15
CA LEU A 353 11.78 -0.13 -21.80
C LEU A 353 11.93 -1.64 -21.52
N LEU A 354 10.96 -2.44 -21.90
CA LEU A 354 11.00 -3.90 -21.77
C LEU A 354 12.08 -4.54 -22.65
N GLU A 355 12.32 -4.02 -23.86
CA GLU A 355 13.35 -4.50 -24.77
C GLU A 355 14.76 -4.15 -24.24
N GLU A 356 14.99 -2.91 -23.80
CA GLU A 356 16.28 -2.45 -23.24
C GLU A 356 16.65 -3.17 -21.93
N THR A 357 15.67 -3.50 -21.12
CA THR A 357 15.84 -4.23 -19.84
C THR A 357 15.82 -5.74 -20.00
N ALA A 358 15.72 -6.27 -21.26
CA ALA A 358 15.68 -7.70 -21.50
C ALA A 358 17.00 -8.40 -21.14
N ARG A 359 16.90 -9.52 -20.41
CA ARG A 359 18.03 -10.35 -19.98
C ARG A 359 17.70 -11.82 -20.20
N LYS A 360 18.74 -12.67 -20.21
CA LYS A 360 18.57 -14.14 -20.31
C LYS A 360 18.00 -14.74 -19.00
N THR A 361 18.40 -14.17 -17.89
CA THR A 361 17.97 -14.57 -16.54
C THR A 361 17.75 -13.32 -15.70
N TYR A 362 16.79 -13.37 -14.82
CA TYR A 362 16.42 -12.27 -13.93
C TYR A 362 16.60 -12.72 -12.46
N SER A 363 17.07 -11.81 -11.60
CA SER A 363 16.92 -11.96 -10.16
C SER A 363 15.44 -11.89 -9.76
N ALA A 364 15.11 -12.28 -8.53
CA ALA A 364 13.72 -12.22 -8.05
C ALA A 364 13.11 -10.79 -8.17
N GLY A 365 13.87 -9.76 -7.78
CA GLY A 365 13.44 -8.37 -7.90
C GLY A 365 13.26 -7.92 -9.35
N GLU A 366 14.20 -8.27 -10.25
CA GLU A 366 14.07 -7.95 -11.68
C GLU A 366 12.90 -8.68 -12.32
N SER A 367 12.62 -9.94 -11.93
CA SER A 367 11.45 -10.69 -12.38
C SER A 367 10.14 -10.00 -11.98
N ALA A 368 10.03 -9.57 -10.71
CA ALA A 368 8.87 -8.86 -10.19
C ALA A 368 8.65 -7.53 -10.93
N ASN A 369 9.69 -6.73 -11.10
CA ASN A 369 9.60 -5.46 -11.83
C ASN A 369 9.19 -5.67 -13.30
N ARG A 370 9.75 -6.70 -13.96
CA ARG A 370 9.38 -7.02 -15.33
C ARG A 370 7.95 -7.51 -15.44
N ALA A 371 7.47 -8.30 -14.48
CA ALA A 371 6.08 -8.75 -14.42
C ALA A 371 5.12 -7.55 -14.31
N LEU A 372 5.43 -6.55 -13.46
CA LEU A 372 4.65 -5.32 -13.34
C LEU A 372 4.63 -4.50 -14.65
N MET A 373 5.76 -4.39 -15.35
CA MET A 373 5.81 -3.70 -16.64
C MET A 373 4.98 -4.42 -17.70
N LEU A 374 5.05 -5.76 -17.76
CA LEU A 374 4.24 -6.57 -18.69
C LEU A 374 2.75 -6.47 -18.35
N GLU A 375 2.40 -6.49 -17.08
CA GLU A 375 1.00 -6.30 -16.66
C GLU A 375 0.48 -4.94 -17.11
N ARG A 376 1.26 -3.88 -16.89
CA ARG A 376 0.89 -2.54 -17.37
C ARG A 376 0.77 -2.47 -18.88
N LEU A 377 1.67 -3.10 -19.62
CA LEU A 377 1.61 -3.16 -21.10
C LEU A 377 0.36 -3.92 -21.57
N GLY A 378 0.03 -5.03 -20.92
CA GLY A 378 -1.20 -5.78 -21.21
C GLY A 378 -2.46 -4.93 -21.01
N LEU A 379 -2.54 -4.19 -19.88
CA LEU A 379 -3.66 -3.29 -19.62
C LEU A 379 -3.75 -2.13 -20.63
N LEU A 380 -2.62 -1.57 -21.07
CA LEU A 380 -2.61 -0.56 -22.13
C LEU A 380 -3.11 -1.13 -23.47
N TYR A 381 -2.74 -2.37 -23.81
CA TYR A 381 -3.25 -3.04 -24.98
C TYR A 381 -4.77 -3.29 -24.88
N VAL A 382 -5.28 -3.70 -23.70
CA VAL A 382 -6.73 -3.82 -23.45
C VAL A 382 -7.42 -2.48 -23.70
N LYS A 383 -6.90 -1.39 -23.14
CA LYS A 383 -7.42 -0.03 -23.31
C LYS A 383 -7.43 0.42 -24.78
N ALA A 384 -6.44 -0.04 -25.56
CA ALA A 384 -6.35 0.22 -27.01
C ALA A 384 -7.18 -0.76 -27.85
N ASN A 385 -8.00 -1.63 -27.26
CA ASN A 385 -8.73 -2.71 -27.91
C ASN A 385 -7.83 -3.71 -28.69
N GLN A 386 -6.56 -3.79 -28.32
CA GLN A 386 -5.58 -4.70 -28.91
C GLN A 386 -5.52 -6.00 -28.09
N TYR A 387 -6.64 -6.69 -28.00
CA TYR A 387 -6.86 -7.79 -27.06
C TYR A 387 -5.89 -8.96 -27.22
N GLN A 388 -5.53 -9.32 -28.48
CA GLN A 388 -4.60 -10.43 -28.70
C GLN A 388 -3.20 -10.08 -28.18
N GLN A 389 -2.72 -8.84 -28.40
CA GLN A 389 -1.43 -8.39 -27.86
C GLN A 389 -1.45 -8.34 -26.32
N ALA A 390 -2.59 -7.97 -25.71
CA ALA A 390 -2.75 -8.00 -24.26
C ALA A 390 -2.57 -9.41 -23.72
N ILE A 391 -3.28 -10.39 -24.31
CA ILE A 391 -3.22 -11.80 -23.91
C ILE A 391 -1.80 -12.36 -24.04
N ASP A 392 -1.14 -12.10 -25.18
CA ASP A 392 0.22 -12.57 -25.42
C ASP A 392 1.21 -11.93 -24.45
N THR A 393 0.95 -10.70 -24.01
CA THR A 393 1.74 -9.98 -23.02
C THR A 393 1.50 -10.55 -21.62
N PHE A 394 0.27 -10.77 -21.21
CA PHE A 394 -0.05 -11.39 -19.91
C PHE A 394 0.55 -12.78 -19.77
N ARG A 395 0.55 -13.59 -20.81
CA ARG A 395 1.19 -14.92 -20.81
C ARG A 395 2.68 -14.87 -20.52
N GLN A 396 3.39 -13.79 -20.87
CA GLN A 396 4.81 -13.61 -20.56
C GLN A 396 5.09 -13.40 -19.06
N ILE A 397 4.07 -13.08 -18.25
CA ILE A 397 4.21 -12.90 -16.80
C ILE A 397 4.37 -14.25 -16.10
N ILE A 398 3.69 -15.30 -16.57
CA ILE A 398 3.62 -16.61 -15.89
C ILE A 398 5.00 -17.21 -15.54
N PRO A 399 6.02 -17.21 -16.43
CA PRO A 399 7.34 -17.72 -16.09
C PRO A 399 8.13 -16.82 -15.11
N LEU A 400 7.74 -15.56 -14.93
CA LEU A 400 8.38 -14.59 -14.05
C LEU A 400 7.74 -14.59 -12.65
N ASP A 401 6.45 -14.87 -12.57
CA ASP A 401 5.63 -14.90 -11.36
C ASP A 401 4.71 -16.11 -11.39
N GLN A 402 5.19 -17.24 -10.88
CA GLN A 402 4.42 -18.49 -10.84
C GLN A 402 3.30 -18.45 -9.78
N GLU A 403 3.51 -17.73 -8.70
CA GLU A 403 2.51 -17.55 -7.64
C GLU A 403 1.36 -16.67 -8.12
N GLY A 404 1.63 -15.67 -8.93
CA GLY A 404 0.62 -14.81 -9.58
C GLY A 404 -0.09 -15.45 -10.79
N ALA A 405 0.26 -16.68 -11.19
CA ALA A 405 -0.34 -17.33 -12.36
C ALA A 405 -1.87 -17.41 -12.32
N PRO A 406 -2.56 -17.65 -11.17
CA PRO A 406 -4.03 -17.58 -11.11
C PRO A 406 -4.58 -16.20 -11.50
N ARG A 407 -3.96 -15.13 -11.02
CA ARG A 407 -4.35 -13.75 -11.33
C ARG A 407 -4.18 -13.44 -12.83
N VAL A 408 -3.06 -13.87 -13.40
CA VAL A 408 -2.81 -13.72 -14.83
C VAL A 408 -3.85 -14.48 -15.67
N ALA A 409 -4.24 -15.68 -15.25
CA ALA A 409 -5.29 -16.44 -15.94
C ALA A 409 -6.63 -15.69 -15.93
N VAL A 410 -6.99 -15.08 -14.80
CA VAL A 410 -8.20 -14.25 -14.69
C VAL A 410 -8.12 -13.05 -15.64
N GLN A 411 -7.00 -12.32 -15.69
CA GLN A 411 -6.81 -11.20 -16.62
C GLN A 411 -6.96 -11.62 -18.09
N ILE A 412 -6.46 -12.80 -18.45
CA ILE A 412 -6.64 -13.35 -19.81
C ILE A 412 -8.12 -13.67 -20.11
N ILE A 413 -8.81 -14.30 -19.14
CA ILE A 413 -10.25 -14.63 -19.27
C ILE A 413 -11.06 -13.35 -19.47
N GLU A 414 -10.85 -12.35 -18.63
CA GLU A 414 -11.52 -11.05 -18.70
C GLU A 414 -11.22 -10.33 -20.04
N THR A 415 -9.98 -10.44 -20.51
CA THR A 415 -9.60 -9.87 -21.83
C THR A 415 -10.35 -10.53 -22.97
N TYR A 416 -10.53 -11.85 -22.95
CA TYR A 416 -11.35 -12.55 -23.92
C TYR A 416 -12.84 -12.16 -23.83
N GLN A 417 -13.37 -11.97 -22.61
CA GLN A 417 -14.74 -11.48 -22.41
C GLN A 417 -14.92 -10.07 -23.00
N GLN A 418 -13.96 -9.16 -22.75
CA GLN A 418 -13.97 -7.80 -23.33
C GLN A 418 -13.86 -7.82 -24.87
N ALA A 419 -13.07 -8.76 -25.40
CA ALA A 419 -13.00 -9.01 -26.85
C ALA A 419 -14.26 -9.65 -27.43
N LYS A 420 -15.25 -10.01 -26.59
CA LYS A 420 -16.45 -10.79 -26.95
C LYS A 420 -16.12 -12.14 -27.58
N ASP A 421 -14.91 -12.67 -27.36
CA ASP A 421 -14.51 -14.04 -27.72
C ASP A 421 -14.88 -15.01 -26.59
N TYR A 422 -16.17 -15.25 -26.45
CA TYR A 422 -16.71 -16.12 -25.39
C TYR A 422 -16.27 -17.58 -25.49
N GLU A 423 -15.89 -18.04 -26.69
CA GLU A 423 -15.35 -19.40 -26.85
C GLU A 423 -13.96 -19.52 -26.26
N SER A 424 -13.07 -18.58 -26.55
CA SER A 424 -11.73 -18.55 -25.98
C SER A 424 -11.77 -18.27 -24.46
N ALA A 425 -12.65 -17.37 -24.02
CA ALA A 425 -12.89 -17.13 -22.59
C ALA A 425 -13.28 -18.43 -21.87
N THR A 426 -14.18 -19.23 -22.47
CA THR A 426 -14.60 -20.51 -21.88
C THR A 426 -13.44 -21.51 -21.81
N ARG A 427 -12.68 -21.68 -22.90
CA ARG A 427 -11.53 -22.61 -22.92
C ARG A 427 -10.47 -22.23 -21.88
N GLU A 428 -10.16 -20.93 -21.77
CA GLU A 428 -9.19 -20.43 -20.80
C GLU A 428 -9.68 -20.59 -19.35
N ALA A 429 -10.98 -20.30 -19.10
CA ALA A 429 -11.60 -20.45 -17.79
C ALA A 429 -11.65 -21.93 -17.35
N ASP A 430 -12.04 -22.85 -18.23
CA ASP A 430 -12.03 -24.30 -17.96
C ASP A 430 -10.60 -24.79 -17.64
N ALA A 431 -9.59 -24.32 -18.39
CA ALA A 431 -8.19 -24.66 -18.17
C ALA A 431 -7.66 -24.11 -16.85
N ALA A 432 -7.97 -22.83 -16.54
CA ALA A 432 -7.60 -22.19 -15.29
C ALA A 432 -8.26 -22.88 -14.10
N LYS A 433 -9.55 -23.19 -14.16
CA LYS A 433 -10.28 -23.91 -13.12
C LYS A 433 -9.70 -25.30 -12.85
N LYS A 434 -9.33 -26.02 -13.91
CA LYS A 434 -8.67 -27.33 -13.78
C LYS A 434 -7.30 -27.23 -13.11
N LYS A 435 -6.54 -26.17 -13.42
CA LYS A 435 -5.18 -25.96 -12.89
C LYS A 435 -5.19 -25.39 -11.46
N PHE A 436 -6.14 -24.53 -11.15
CA PHE A 436 -6.28 -23.78 -9.89
C PHE A 436 -7.68 -23.96 -9.27
N PRO A 437 -8.11 -25.19 -8.93
CA PRO A 437 -9.50 -25.48 -8.57
C PRO A 437 -9.99 -24.82 -7.28
N ASN A 438 -9.05 -24.44 -6.40
CA ASN A 438 -9.35 -23.85 -5.08
C ASN A 438 -9.07 -22.33 -5.02
N GLU A 439 -8.57 -21.74 -6.10
CA GLU A 439 -8.32 -20.33 -6.17
C GLU A 439 -9.63 -19.55 -6.37
N LYS A 440 -10.04 -18.82 -5.34
CA LYS A 440 -11.30 -18.07 -5.32
C LYS A 440 -11.52 -17.23 -6.58
N MET A 441 -10.49 -16.43 -6.96
CA MET A 441 -10.58 -15.55 -8.13
C MET A 441 -10.83 -16.32 -9.44
N VAL A 442 -10.22 -17.50 -9.59
CA VAL A 442 -10.42 -18.34 -10.77
C VAL A 442 -11.82 -18.96 -10.80
N VAL A 443 -12.34 -19.38 -9.63
CA VAL A 443 -13.71 -19.87 -9.52
C VAL A 443 -14.72 -18.80 -9.88
N LEU A 444 -14.51 -17.56 -9.40
CA LEU A 444 -15.39 -16.42 -9.71
C LEU A 444 -15.32 -16.04 -11.20
N ALA A 445 -14.13 -16.00 -11.80
CA ALA A 445 -13.96 -15.73 -13.22
C ALA A 445 -14.61 -16.81 -14.09
N HIS A 446 -14.47 -18.09 -13.73
CA HIS A 446 -15.13 -19.19 -14.42
C HIS A 446 -16.65 -19.09 -14.32
N ALA A 447 -17.19 -18.77 -13.12
CA ALA A 447 -18.62 -18.56 -12.93
C ALA A 447 -19.14 -17.35 -13.76
N SER A 448 -18.35 -16.28 -13.87
CA SER A 448 -18.68 -15.13 -14.75
C SER A 448 -18.85 -15.58 -16.20
N VAL A 449 -17.91 -16.36 -16.74
CA VAL A 449 -18.00 -16.90 -18.10
C VAL A 449 -19.20 -17.82 -18.29
N LEU A 450 -19.53 -18.66 -17.31
CA LEU A 450 -20.73 -19.50 -17.34
C LEU A 450 -22.01 -18.65 -17.38
N ALA A 451 -22.06 -17.59 -16.59
CA ALA A 451 -23.20 -16.66 -16.56
C ALA A 451 -23.39 -15.95 -17.91
N GLU A 452 -22.30 -15.45 -18.52
CA GLU A 452 -22.32 -14.85 -19.88
C GLU A 452 -22.88 -15.80 -20.93
N ARG A 453 -22.64 -17.10 -20.76
CA ARG A 453 -23.19 -18.14 -21.64
C ARG A 453 -24.61 -18.59 -21.28
N GLY A 454 -25.28 -17.91 -20.36
CA GLY A 454 -26.63 -18.22 -19.90
C GLY A 454 -26.71 -19.44 -18.98
N LYS A 455 -25.57 -19.99 -18.49
CA LYS A 455 -25.52 -21.12 -17.53
C LYS A 455 -25.59 -20.63 -16.09
N THR A 456 -26.60 -19.85 -15.79
CA THR A 456 -26.74 -19.15 -14.49
C THR A 456 -26.77 -20.11 -13.29
N ASP A 457 -27.42 -21.29 -13.41
CA ASP A 457 -27.50 -22.24 -12.29
C ASP A 457 -26.16 -22.89 -11.99
N ASP A 458 -25.38 -23.24 -13.02
CA ASP A 458 -24.01 -23.78 -12.88
C ASP A 458 -23.10 -22.74 -12.25
N ALA A 459 -23.13 -21.51 -12.75
CA ALA A 459 -22.36 -20.38 -12.23
C ALA A 459 -22.69 -20.11 -10.76
N ALA A 460 -23.96 -20.02 -10.42
CA ALA A 460 -24.41 -19.79 -9.05
C ALA A 460 -24.04 -20.96 -8.11
N ALA A 461 -24.06 -22.20 -8.59
CA ALA A 461 -23.64 -23.35 -7.80
C ALA A 461 -22.15 -23.28 -7.44
N GLU A 462 -21.28 -22.86 -8.37
CA GLU A 462 -19.85 -22.67 -8.11
C GLU A 462 -19.59 -21.58 -7.08
N VAL A 463 -20.19 -20.41 -7.27
CA VAL A 463 -20.02 -19.28 -6.32
C VAL A 463 -20.55 -19.62 -4.94
N ARG A 464 -21.70 -20.28 -4.85
CA ARG A 464 -22.24 -20.79 -3.56
C ARG A 464 -21.33 -21.82 -2.92
N GLY A 465 -20.56 -22.56 -3.72
CA GLY A 465 -19.54 -23.49 -3.22
C GLY A 465 -18.49 -22.82 -2.36
N LEU A 466 -18.08 -21.58 -2.70
CA LEU A 466 -17.12 -20.78 -1.94
C LEU A 466 -17.68 -20.34 -0.57
N LEU A 467 -18.98 -20.06 -0.49
CA LEU A 467 -19.64 -19.58 0.74
C LEU A 467 -19.73 -20.64 1.85
N LYS A 468 -19.46 -21.92 1.55
CA LYS A 468 -19.47 -23.01 2.56
C LYS A 468 -18.42 -22.82 3.65
N ASN A 469 -17.34 -22.12 3.36
CA ASN A 469 -16.23 -21.84 4.30
C ASN A 469 -16.40 -20.50 5.04
N GLY A 470 -17.51 -19.82 4.85
CA GLY A 470 -17.83 -18.50 5.39
C GLY A 470 -18.28 -17.56 4.28
N ALA A 471 -19.22 -16.69 4.61
CA ALA A 471 -19.69 -15.66 3.68
C ALA A 471 -18.76 -14.46 3.73
N ASP A 472 -18.39 -13.95 2.57
CA ASP A 472 -17.65 -12.69 2.39
C ASP A 472 -18.34 -11.82 1.35
N LEU A 473 -18.11 -10.52 1.47
CA LEU A 473 -18.76 -9.49 0.66
C LEU A 473 -18.54 -9.70 -0.84
N GLU A 474 -17.30 -9.96 -1.24
CA GLU A 474 -16.95 -10.12 -2.66
C GLU A 474 -17.65 -11.31 -3.31
N THR A 475 -17.64 -12.45 -2.64
CA THR A 475 -18.33 -13.67 -3.15
C THR A 475 -19.84 -13.46 -3.27
N LEU A 476 -20.47 -12.75 -2.32
CA LEU A 476 -21.90 -12.47 -2.38
C LEU A 476 -22.24 -11.47 -3.49
N LEU A 477 -21.42 -10.43 -3.69
CA LEU A 477 -21.62 -9.51 -4.81
C LEU A 477 -21.39 -10.20 -6.16
N SER A 478 -20.41 -11.11 -6.26
CA SER A 478 -20.23 -11.93 -7.46
C SER A 478 -21.41 -12.85 -7.71
N LEU A 479 -22.02 -13.41 -6.65
CA LEU A 479 -23.26 -14.21 -6.77
C LEU A 479 -24.43 -13.34 -7.26
N ALA A 480 -24.54 -12.10 -6.76
CA ALA A 480 -25.54 -11.15 -7.24
C ALA A 480 -25.36 -10.88 -8.75
N GLN A 481 -24.12 -10.62 -9.21
CA GLN A 481 -23.83 -10.41 -10.63
C GLN A 481 -24.17 -11.63 -11.51
N VAL A 482 -23.91 -12.86 -11.02
CA VAL A 482 -24.33 -14.09 -11.72
C VAL A 482 -25.84 -14.15 -11.87
N TYR A 483 -26.61 -13.82 -10.84
CA TYR A 483 -28.07 -13.79 -10.93
C TYR A 483 -28.59 -12.64 -11.79
N ASP A 484 -27.93 -11.49 -11.76
CA ASP A 484 -28.22 -10.37 -12.64
C ASP A 484 -28.12 -10.75 -14.12
N LYS A 485 -26.99 -11.35 -14.54
CA LYS A 485 -26.82 -11.87 -15.90
C LYS A 485 -27.90 -12.87 -16.31
N GLY A 486 -28.41 -13.64 -15.36
CA GLY A 486 -29.55 -14.56 -15.55
C GLY A 486 -30.92 -13.90 -15.43
N LYS A 487 -31.01 -12.59 -15.21
CA LYS A 487 -32.26 -11.85 -14.94
C LYS A 487 -33.06 -12.44 -13.76
N ARG A 488 -32.33 -13.04 -12.77
CA ARG A 488 -32.88 -13.70 -11.58
C ARG A 488 -32.92 -12.72 -10.38
N TYR A 489 -33.62 -11.62 -10.54
CA TYR A 489 -33.66 -10.50 -9.59
C TYR A 489 -34.07 -10.87 -8.14
N PRO A 490 -35.01 -11.81 -7.88
CA PRO A 490 -35.31 -12.22 -6.50
C PRO A 490 -34.13 -12.88 -5.79
N GLU A 491 -33.31 -13.66 -6.51
CA GLU A 491 -32.12 -14.31 -5.98
C GLU A 491 -30.97 -13.34 -5.88
N GLU A 492 -30.86 -12.41 -6.83
CA GLU A 492 -29.91 -11.30 -6.80
C GLU A 492 -30.13 -10.46 -5.54
N ASN A 493 -31.37 -10.03 -5.28
CA ASN A 493 -31.68 -9.25 -4.09
C ASN A 493 -31.30 -9.99 -2.79
N LYS A 494 -31.56 -11.31 -2.73
CA LYS A 494 -31.15 -12.11 -1.55
C LYS A 494 -29.64 -12.13 -1.35
N ALA A 495 -28.86 -12.19 -2.42
CA ALA A 495 -27.41 -12.15 -2.33
C ALA A 495 -26.92 -10.76 -1.85
N ILE A 496 -27.54 -9.69 -2.35
CA ILE A 496 -27.25 -8.31 -1.91
C ILE A 496 -27.63 -8.10 -0.43
N ASP A 497 -28.80 -8.60 0.01
CA ASP A 497 -29.24 -8.52 1.41
C ASP A 497 -28.29 -9.25 2.37
N GLN A 498 -27.65 -10.34 1.91
CA GLN A 498 -26.62 -11.05 2.67
C GLN A 498 -25.28 -10.32 2.66
N ALA A 499 -24.97 -9.59 1.60
CA ALA A 499 -23.74 -8.81 1.46
C ALA A 499 -23.75 -7.54 2.33
N GLU A 500 -24.91 -6.88 2.47
CA GLU A 500 -25.04 -5.58 3.13
C GLU A 500 -24.47 -5.55 4.57
N PRO A 501 -24.76 -6.50 5.47
CA PRO A 501 -24.23 -6.47 6.84
C PRO A 501 -22.70 -6.73 6.90
N LEU A 502 -22.08 -7.18 5.81
CA LEU A 502 -20.65 -7.43 5.72
C LEU A 502 -19.88 -6.20 5.25
N ALA A 503 -20.55 -5.22 4.66
CA ALA A 503 -19.95 -3.98 4.20
C ALA A 503 -19.66 -3.06 5.40
N LYS A 504 -18.36 -2.86 5.69
CA LYS A 504 -17.87 -2.09 6.85
C LYS A 504 -17.38 -0.71 6.47
N SER A 505 -16.64 -0.59 5.37
CA SER A 505 -16.16 0.69 4.85
C SER A 505 -17.22 1.37 3.99
N ASP A 506 -17.07 2.67 3.79
CA ASP A 506 -17.98 3.43 2.92
C ASP A 506 -17.86 2.95 1.46
N ASP A 507 -16.67 2.62 0.97
CA ASP A 507 -16.46 2.01 -0.35
C ASP A 507 -17.23 0.68 -0.50
N GLU A 508 -17.20 -0.17 0.52
CA GLU A 508 -17.95 -1.43 0.53
C GLU A 508 -19.46 -1.21 0.51
N LYS A 509 -19.95 -0.24 1.28
CA LYS A 509 -21.38 0.15 1.28
C LYS A 509 -21.81 0.71 -0.07
N VAL A 510 -20.97 1.56 -0.68
CA VAL A 510 -21.20 2.10 -2.02
C VAL A 510 -21.37 0.98 -3.03
N ARG A 511 -20.50 -0.04 -3.02
CA ARG A 511 -20.61 -1.20 -3.92
C ARG A 511 -21.94 -1.95 -3.76
N VAL A 512 -22.39 -2.17 -2.53
CA VAL A 512 -23.68 -2.84 -2.24
C VAL A 512 -24.87 -2.01 -2.72
N LEU A 513 -24.89 -0.72 -2.36
CA LEU A 513 -25.95 0.23 -2.72
C LEU A 513 -26.02 0.40 -4.25
N PHE A 514 -24.87 0.53 -4.90
CA PHE A 514 -24.80 0.66 -6.36
C PHE A 514 -25.35 -0.60 -7.06
N THR A 515 -24.97 -1.80 -6.60
CA THR A 515 -25.47 -3.07 -7.16
C THR A 515 -26.98 -3.18 -6.99
N ARG A 516 -27.53 -2.79 -5.82
CA ARG A 516 -28.97 -2.78 -5.56
C ARG A 516 -29.70 -1.75 -6.42
N GLY A 517 -29.13 -0.56 -6.57
CA GLY A 517 -29.68 0.49 -7.42
C GLY A 517 -29.77 0.04 -8.90
N ALA A 518 -28.71 -0.57 -9.42
CA ALA A 518 -28.67 -1.11 -10.77
C ALA A 518 -29.68 -2.26 -10.97
N MET A 519 -29.84 -3.15 -10.00
CA MET A 519 -30.87 -4.18 -10.01
C MET A 519 -32.28 -3.58 -10.11
N HIS A 520 -32.59 -2.58 -9.28
CA HIS A 520 -33.89 -1.91 -9.30
C HIS A 520 -34.14 -1.19 -10.63
N GLU A 521 -33.12 -0.59 -11.22
CA GLU A 521 -33.23 0.05 -12.54
C GLU A 521 -33.61 -0.98 -13.62
N ARG A 522 -32.92 -2.14 -13.69
CA ARG A 522 -33.26 -3.22 -14.64
C ARG A 522 -34.66 -3.80 -14.43
N MET A 523 -35.12 -3.83 -13.18
CA MET A 523 -36.52 -4.18 -12.83
C MET A 523 -37.52 -3.08 -13.21
N LYS A 524 -37.06 -1.94 -13.74
CA LYS A 524 -37.86 -0.73 -14.01
C LYS A 524 -38.52 -0.15 -12.74
N ASN A 525 -37.97 -0.49 -11.57
CA ASN A 525 -38.38 0.07 -10.27
C ASN A 525 -37.57 1.34 -9.99
N TYR A 526 -37.81 2.36 -10.79
CA TYR A 526 -36.97 3.57 -10.86
C TYR A 526 -36.91 4.37 -9.55
N ASP A 527 -38.02 4.43 -8.79
CA ASP A 527 -38.04 5.19 -7.52
C ASP A 527 -37.15 4.53 -6.46
N ALA A 528 -37.10 3.20 -6.42
CA ALA A 528 -36.18 2.46 -5.56
C ALA A 528 -34.72 2.61 -6.03
N ALA A 529 -34.48 2.53 -7.34
CA ALA A 529 -33.16 2.74 -7.92
C ALA A 529 -32.63 4.15 -7.59
N GLU A 530 -33.45 5.18 -7.75
CA GLU A 530 -33.12 6.57 -7.42
C GLU A 530 -32.74 6.71 -5.94
N ALA A 531 -33.49 6.08 -5.02
CA ALA A 531 -33.21 6.11 -3.59
C ALA A 531 -31.85 5.47 -3.25
N GLU A 532 -31.51 4.36 -3.90
CA GLU A 532 -30.21 3.70 -3.67
C GLU A 532 -29.03 4.51 -4.24
N PHE A 533 -29.16 5.07 -5.43
CA PHE A 533 -28.10 5.92 -6.00
C PHE A 533 -27.90 7.23 -5.23
N HIS A 534 -28.96 7.80 -4.64
CA HIS A 534 -28.81 8.94 -3.74
C HIS A 534 -28.00 8.58 -2.50
N LYS A 535 -28.21 7.41 -1.88
CA LYS A 535 -27.37 6.94 -0.78
C LYS A 535 -25.90 6.75 -1.20
N VAL A 536 -25.65 6.30 -2.43
CA VAL A 536 -24.28 6.27 -2.97
C VAL A 536 -23.68 7.67 -2.99
N LEU A 537 -24.43 8.67 -3.50
CA LEU A 537 -23.94 10.06 -3.57
C LEU A 537 -23.86 10.77 -2.21
N GLU A 538 -24.56 10.28 -1.18
CA GLU A 538 -24.36 10.75 0.20
C GLU A 538 -23.00 10.30 0.75
N LEU A 539 -22.54 9.11 0.38
CA LEU A 539 -21.24 8.55 0.79
C LEU A 539 -20.10 9.08 -0.10
N GLU A 540 -20.34 9.10 -1.41
CA GLU A 540 -19.39 9.52 -2.44
C GLU A 540 -20.05 10.54 -3.39
N PRO A 541 -20.04 11.84 -3.07
CA PRO A 541 -20.70 12.89 -3.87
C PRO A 541 -20.20 13.00 -5.31
N ASP A 542 -19.00 12.50 -5.59
CA ASP A 542 -18.36 12.48 -6.91
C ASP A 542 -18.33 11.08 -7.54
N ASN A 543 -19.20 10.17 -7.12
CA ASN A 543 -19.35 8.88 -7.75
C ASN A 543 -19.95 9.05 -9.16
N SER A 544 -19.08 9.09 -10.18
CA SER A 544 -19.47 9.35 -11.57
C SER A 544 -20.44 8.31 -12.14
N GLY A 545 -20.32 7.05 -11.70
CA GLY A 545 -21.26 5.98 -12.07
C GLY A 545 -22.68 6.27 -11.59
N ALA A 546 -22.86 6.60 -10.31
CA ALA A 546 -24.17 6.92 -9.75
C ALA A 546 -24.78 8.18 -10.37
N LEU A 547 -23.95 9.22 -10.58
CA LEU A 547 -24.37 10.43 -11.28
C LEU A 547 -24.90 10.12 -12.69
N ASN A 548 -24.18 9.29 -13.45
CA ASN A 548 -24.59 8.89 -14.79
C ASN A 548 -25.85 8.04 -14.79
N TYR A 549 -25.95 7.03 -13.90
CA TYR A 549 -27.16 6.19 -13.82
C TYR A 549 -28.41 7.01 -13.51
N LEU A 550 -28.33 7.92 -12.54
CA LEU A 550 -29.44 8.83 -12.23
C LEU A 550 -29.80 9.69 -13.44
N GLY A 551 -28.82 10.32 -14.06
CA GLY A 551 -29.04 11.19 -15.22
C GLY A 551 -29.66 10.43 -16.42
N TYR A 552 -29.11 9.24 -16.74
CA TYR A 552 -29.65 8.39 -17.79
C TYR A 552 -31.08 7.94 -17.52
N MET A 553 -31.36 7.46 -16.29
CA MET A 553 -32.67 6.99 -15.87
C MET A 553 -33.74 8.09 -15.96
N LEU A 554 -33.41 9.33 -15.55
CA LEU A 554 -34.29 10.48 -15.69
C LEU A 554 -34.55 10.83 -17.16
N ALA A 555 -33.51 10.78 -18.00
CA ALA A 555 -33.61 11.02 -19.44
C ALA A 555 -34.44 9.95 -20.13
N TYR A 556 -34.23 8.69 -19.79
CA TYR A 556 -34.99 7.55 -20.36
C TYR A 556 -36.49 7.66 -20.05
N ARG A 557 -36.84 8.15 -18.86
CA ARG A 557 -38.23 8.42 -18.45
C ARG A 557 -38.76 9.76 -18.98
N SER A 558 -37.93 10.57 -19.63
CA SER A 558 -38.27 11.93 -20.09
C SER A 558 -38.79 12.84 -18.97
N VAL A 559 -38.24 12.70 -17.74
CA VAL A 559 -38.61 13.52 -16.56
C VAL A 559 -37.36 14.26 -16.04
N ARG A 560 -37.57 15.44 -15.46
CA ARG A 560 -36.51 16.25 -14.83
C ARG A 560 -35.22 16.38 -15.70
N LEU A 561 -35.41 16.65 -17.00
CA LEU A 561 -34.34 16.62 -18.01
C LEU A 561 -33.19 17.60 -17.74
N ASP A 562 -33.47 18.74 -17.10
CA ASP A 562 -32.42 19.71 -16.75
C ASP A 562 -31.53 19.18 -15.61
N GLU A 563 -32.12 18.48 -14.63
CA GLU A 563 -31.37 17.77 -13.58
C GLU A 563 -30.57 16.62 -14.17
N ALA A 564 -31.17 15.84 -15.07
CA ALA A 564 -30.47 14.76 -15.79
C ALA A 564 -29.23 15.31 -16.52
N GLN A 565 -29.36 16.46 -17.18
CA GLN A 565 -28.23 17.12 -17.84
C GLN A 565 -27.12 17.49 -16.86
N GLN A 566 -27.46 18.06 -15.70
CA GLN A 566 -26.45 18.45 -14.69
C GLN A 566 -25.71 17.25 -14.12
N LEU A 567 -26.44 16.17 -13.82
CA LEU A 567 -25.86 14.94 -13.29
C LEU A 567 -24.86 14.31 -14.27
N VAL A 568 -25.24 14.18 -15.54
CA VAL A 568 -24.37 13.60 -16.57
C VAL A 568 -23.18 14.50 -16.88
N LEU A 569 -23.35 15.83 -16.87
CA LEU A 569 -22.24 16.76 -17.06
C LEU A 569 -21.24 16.64 -15.90
N LYS A 570 -21.71 16.51 -14.65
CA LYS A 570 -20.85 16.29 -13.50
C LYS A 570 -20.09 14.97 -13.62
N ALA A 571 -20.71 13.91 -14.12
CA ALA A 571 -20.02 12.64 -14.39
C ALA A 571 -18.91 12.82 -15.45
N LEU A 572 -19.17 13.60 -16.51
CA LEU A 572 -18.19 13.91 -17.56
C LEU A 572 -17.08 14.88 -17.12
N GLU A 573 -17.29 15.72 -16.09
CA GLU A 573 -16.20 16.47 -15.47
C GLU A 573 -15.17 15.56 -14.82
N ILE A 574 -15.60 14.41 -14.29
CA ILE A 574 -14.75 13.42 -13.62
C ILE A 574 -14.07 12.52 -14.66
N ASP A 575 -14.83 12.04 -15.67
CA ASP A 575 -14.32 11.19 -16.74
C ASP A 575 -14.81 11.69 -18.11
N PRO A 576 -14.09 12.64 -18.75
CA PRO A 576 -14.54 13.35 -19.95
C PRO A 576 -14.65 12.50 -21.21
N ASP A 577 -13.96 11.36 -21.25
CA ASP A 577 -13.91 10.47 -22.41
C ASP A 577 -14.71 9.17 -22.25
N ASN A 578 -15.49 9.07 -21.18
CA ASN A 578 -16.33 7.90 -20.93
C ASN A 578 -17.46 7.79 -21.95
N GLY A 579 -17.44 6.72 -22.76
CA GLY A 579 -18.41 6.51 -23.82
C GLY A 579 -19.86 6.42 -23.32
N ALA A 580 -20.09 5.76 -22.17
CA ALA A 580 -21.43 5.63 -21.59
C ALA A 580 -21.98 6.98 -21.10
N TYR A 581 -21.10 7.85 -20.54
CA TYR A 581 -21.52 9.18 -20.09
C TYR A 581 -21.80 10.11 -21.27
N LEU A 582 -21.01 9.98 -22.36
CA LEU A 582 -21.24 10.68 -23.61
C LEU A 582 -22.56 10.25 -24.27
N ASP A 583 -22.87 8.95 -24.28
CA ASP A 583 -24.17 8.42 -24.77
C ASP A 583 -25.33 9.00 -23.94
N SER A 584 -25.22 8.93 -22.61
CA SER A 584 -26.21 9.51 -21.69
C SER A 584 -26.44 10.99 -21.95
N LEU A 585 -25.38 11.80 -22.14
CA LEU A 585 -25.50 13.22 -22.45
C LEU A 585 -26.21 13.44 -23.78
N GLY A 586 -25.84 12.70 -24.80
CA GLY A 586 -26.49 12.76 -26.10
C GLY A 586 -27.96 12.38 -26.02
N TRP A 587 -28.31 11.35 -25.23
CA TRP A 587 -29.69 10.94 -24.99
C TRP A 587 -30.48 12.00 -24.20
N VAL A 588 -29.89 12.64 -23.21
CA VAL A 588 -30.49 13.80 -22.49
C VAL A 588 -30.85 14.91 -23.49
N TYR A 589 -29.90 15.31 -24.34
CA TYR A 589 -30.15 16.34 -25.34
C TYR A 589 -31.23 15.95 -26.35
N TYR A 590 -31.22 14.68 -26.77
CA TYR A 590 -32.26 14.13 -27.66
C TYR A 590 -33.66 14.25 -27.02
N GLN A 591 -33.80 13.89 -25.76
CA GLN A 591 -35.06 14.01 -25.01
C GLN A 591 -35.50 15.46 -24.77
N GLN A 592 -34.55 16.37 -24.59
CA GLN A 592 -34.80 17.81 -24.53
C GLN A 592 -35.19 18.43 -25.90
N GLY A 593 -35.10 17.66 -27.00
CA GLY A 593 -35.31 18.18 -28.36
C GLY A 593 -34.15 19.00 -28.93
N LYS A 594 -33.02 19.04 -28.25
CA LYS A 594 -31.77 19.77 -28.62
C LYS A 594 -30.93 18.89 -29.59
N LEU A 595 -31.50 18.57 -30.76
CA LEU A 595 -30.92 17.57 -31.65
C LEU A 595 -29.52 17.90 -32.13
N ASP A 596 -29.24 19.19 -32.41
CA ASP A 596 -27.91 19.63 -32.84
C ASP A 596 -26.84 19.44 -31.73
N GLN A 597 -27.25 19.52 -30.47
CA GLN A 597 -26.35 19.28 -29.34
C GLN A 597 -26.17 17.80 -29.03
N ALA A 598 -27.13 16.96 -29.36
CA ALA A 598 -27.09 15.51 -29.17
C ALA A 598 -26.12 14.81 -30.14
N GLU A 599 -25.91 15.33 -31.34
CA GLU A 599 -25.13 14.65 -32.39
C GLU A 599 -23.66 14.46 -31.99
N GLY A 600 -23.02 15.50 -31.49
CA GLY A 600 -21.60 15.45 -31.09
C GLY A 600 -21.30 14.38 -30.00
N PRO A 601 -21.97 14.41 -28.84
CA PRO A 601 -21.78 13.40 -27.80
C PRO A 601 -22.07 11.97 -28.27
N LEU A 602 -23.16 11.71 -29.01
CA LEU A 602 -23.49 10.37 -29.50
C LEU A 602 -22.48 9.85 -30.50
N ILE A 603 -21.93 10.69 -31.39
CA ILE A 603 -20.85 10.29 -32.31
C ILE A 603 -19.61 9.87 -31.48
N ARG A 604 -19.18 10.71 -30.55
CA ARG A 604 -18.05 10.38 -29.67
C ARG A 604 -18.31 9.10 -28.86
N ALA A 605 -19.53 8.90 -28.37
CA ALA A 605 -19.91 7.66 -27.70
C ALA A 605 -19.72 6.45 -28.61
N SER A 606 -20.17 6.53 -29.87
CA SER A 606 -19.99 5.45 -30.83
C SER A 606 -18.54 5.17 -31.25
N GLU A 607 -17.68 6.18 -31.19
CA GLU A 607 -16.23 6.00 -31.37
C GLU A 607 -15.57 5.29 -30.18
N ARG A 608 -16.06 5.52 -28.96
CA ARG A 608 -15.55 4.90 -27.74
C ARG A 608 -16.16 3.52 -27.47
N MET A 609 -17.43 3.34 -27.79
CA MET A 609 -18.23 2.13 -27.52
C MET A 609 -18.85 1.57 -28.80
N GLY A 610 -18.10 1.48 -29.90
CA GLY A 610 -18.59 1.04 -31.20
C GLY A 610 -19.18 -0.38 -31.24
N ASP A 611 -19.00 -1.16 -30.17
CA ASP A 611 -19.57 -2.50 -30.02
C ASP A 611 -20.84 -2.53 -29.13
N ASP A 612 -21.25 -1.38 -28.57
CA ASP A 612 -22.48 -1.30 -27.79
C ASP A 612 -23.69 -1.08 -28.69
N PRO A 613 -24.68 -1.99 -28.72
CA PRO A 613 -25.86 -1.85 -29.55
C PRO A 613 -26.72 -0.65 -29.21
N THR A 614 -26.76 -0.21 -27.94
CA THR A 614 -27.58 0.89 -27.45
C THR A 614 -27.17 2.23 -28.04
N VAL A 615 -25.86 2.49 -28.11
CA VAL A 615 -25.31 3.73 -28.69
C VAL A 615 -25.73 3.87 -30.16
N HIS A 616 -25.70 2.77 -30.91
CA HIS A 616 -26.15 2.74 -32.31
C HIS A 616 -27.66 2.89 -32.42
N ASP A 617 -28.45 2.39 -31.47
CA ASP A 617 -29.91 2.63 -31.46
C ASP A 617 -30.20 4.12 -31.19
N HIS A 618 -29.54 4.76 -30.21
CA HIS A 618 -29.70 6.19 -29.93
C HIS A 618 -29.31 7.07 -31.13
N LEU A 619 -28.18 6.75 -31.80
CA LEU A 619 -27.79 7.45 -33.04
C LEU A 619 -28.83 7.26 -34.17
N GLY A 620 -29.37 6.06 -34.30
CA GLY A 620 -30.44 5.78 -35.25
C GLY A 620 -31.69 6.64 -35.00
N ASP A 621 -32.12 6.74 -33.73
CA ASP A 621 -33.24 7.58 -33.33
C ASP A 621 -32.98 9.07 -33.60
N LEU A 622 -31.76 9.55 -33.29
CA LEU A 622 -31.36 10.92 -33.56
C LEU A 622 -31.40 11.23 -35.08
N TYR A 623 -30.75 10.39 -35.89
CA TYR A 623 -30.69 10.60 -37.33
C TYR A 623 -32.07 10.56 -38.00
N LEU A 624 -32.98 9.71 -37.52
CA LEU A 624 -34.35 9.70 -38.02
C LEU A 624 -35.07 11.03 -37.73
N LYS A 625 -34.90 11.60 -36.48
CA LYS A 625 -35.48 12.91 -36.14
C LYS A 625 -34.86 14.05 -36.94
N LEU A 626 -33.58 13.98 -37.28
CA LEU A 626 -32.88 14.94 -38.11
C LEU A 626 -33.24 14.79 -39.63
N GLY A 627 -34.08 13.82 -40.00
CA GLY A 627 -34.43 13.53 -41.39
C GLY A 627 -33.35 12.80 -42.18
N LYS A 628 -32.28 12.36 -41.55
CA LYS A 628 -31.15 11.59 -42.11
C LYS A 628 -31.55 10.09 -42.16
N THR A 629 -32.59 9.74 -42.97
CA THR A 629 -33.21 8.39 -42.94
C THR A 629 -32.24 7.27 -43.32
N ARG A 630 -31.27 7.52 -44.21
CA ARG A 630 -30.29 6.51 -44.62
C ARG A 630 -29.29 6.20 -43.49
N GLU A 631 -28.82 7.23 -42.82
CA GLU A 631 -27.92 7.15 -41.69
C GLU A 631 -28.60 6.43 -40.52
N ALA A 632 -29.87 6.72 -40.23
CA ALA A 632 -30.66 6.01 -39.23
C ALA A 632 -30.72 4.49 -39.51
N ILE A 633 -31.01 4.11 -40.77
CA ILE A 633 -31.03 2.71 -41.19
C ILE A 633 -29.68 2.04 -40.96
N ALA A 634 -28.58 2.71 -41.30
CA ALA A 634 -27.24 2.17 -41.12
C ALA A 634 -26.93 1.92 -39.64
N GLN A 635 -27.31 2.87 -38.76
CA GLN A 635 -27.06 2.71 -37.31
C GLN A 635 -27.89 1.58 -36.70
N TRP A 636 -29.16 1.45 -36.99
CA TRP A 636 -29.97 0.32 -36.50
C TRP A 636 -29.54 -1.03 -37.07
N GLN A 637 -29.01 -1.09 -38.28
CA GLN A 637 -28.39 -2.31 -38.80
C GLN A 637 -27.14 -2.71 -37.98
N THR A 638 -26.31 -1.72 -37.69
CA THR A 638 -25.14 -1.93 -36.83
C THR A 638 -25.59 -2.39 -35.44
N SER A 639 -26.55 -1.72 -34.80
CA SER A 639 -27.10 -2.12 -33.48
C SER A 639 -27.53 -3.58 -33.45
N LEU A 640 -28.35 -4.03 -34.45
CA LEU A 640 -28.77 -5.43 -34.55
C LEU A 640 -27.61 -6.40 -34.76
N GLN A 641 -26.59 -6.02 -35.53
CA GLN A 641 -25.39 -6.82 -35.73
C GLN A 641 -24.59 -6.96 -34.40
N ARG A 642 -24.53 -5.88 -33.58
CA ARG A 642 -23.85 -5.91 -32.29
C ARG A 642 -24.59 -6.79 -31.28
N TYR A 643 -25.92 -6.77 -31.25
CA TYR A 643 -26.69 -7.73 -30.45
C TYR A 643 -26.39 -9.17 -30.84
N GLN A 644 -26.31 -9.49 -32.15
CA GLN A 644 -26.00 -10.85 -32.63
C GLN A 644 -24.58 -11.32 -32.22
N ALA A 645 -23.65 -10.39 -32.11
CA ALA A 645 -22.27 -10.67 -31.66
C ALA A 645 -22.09 -10.67 -30.13
N GLY A 646 -23.08 -10.21 -29.40
CA GLY A 646 -23.08 -10.14 -27.94
C GLY A 646 -23.22 -11.48 -27.22
N SER A 647 -23.10 -11.47 -25.88
CA SER A 647 -23.32 -12.66 -25.06
C SER A 647 -24.80 -13.10 -25.07
N ALA A 648 -25.04 -14.37 -24.76
CA ALA A 648 -26.42 -14.86 -24.57
C ALA A 648 -27.17 -14.11 -23.44
N ALA A 649 -26.43 -13.61 -22.44
CA ALA A 649 -26.99 -12.87 -21.32
C ALA A 649 -27.40 -11.42 -21.72
N ASP A 650 -26.68 -10.80 -22.63
CA ASP A 650 -26.93 -9.41 -23.06
C ASP A 650 -28.01 -9.30 -24.15
N ASN A 651 -28.36 -10.41 -24.83
CA ASN A 651 -29.39 -10.41 -25.85
C ASN A 651 -30.78 -10.24 -25.22
N ASP A 652 -31.39 -9.05 -25.41
CA ASP A 652 -32.76 -8.79 -25.03
C ASP A 652 -33.69 -8.91 -26.25
N PRO A 653 -34.56 -9.92 -26.30
CA PRO A 653 -35.50 -10.11 -27.44
C PRO A 653 -36.44 -8.93 -27.64
N GLU A 654 -36.81 -8.20 -26.56
CA GLU A 654 -37.71 -7.05 -26.67
C GLU A 654 -37.02 -5.87 -27.36
N ASP A 655 -35.75 -5.59 -27.04
CA ASP A 655 -34.99 -4.50 -27.64
C ASP A 655 -34.63 -4.82 -29.09
N ILE A 656 -34.23 -6.06 -29.38
CA ILE A 656 -34.03 -6.52 -30.76
C ILE A 656 -35.32 -6.34 -31.59
N ALA A 657 -36.48 -6.71 -31.04
CA ALA A 657 -37.76 -6.56 -31.76
C ALA A 657 -38.13 -5.08 -31.97
N LYS A 658 -37.86 -4.18 -30.97
CA LYS A 658 -38.07 -2.73 -31.12
C LYS A 658 -37.21 -2.13 -32.20
N ILE A 659 -35.91 -2.46 -32.23
CA ILE A 659 -34.96 -1.92 -33.21
C ILE A 659 -35.28 -2.48 -34.60
N THR A 660 -35.65 -3.74 -34.71
CA THR A 660 -36.10 -4.33 -35.99
C THR A 660 -37.28 -3.56 -36.53
N LYS A 661 -38.28 -3.25 -35.72
CA LYS A 661 -39.46 -2.47 -36.13
C LYS A 661 -39.10 -1.04 -36.54
N LYS A 662 -38.17 -0.37 -35.81
CA LYS A 662 -37.65 0.95 -36.21
C LYS A 662 -37.00 0.91 -37.59
N LEU A 663 -36.15 -0.09 -37.84
CA LEU A 663 -35.46 -0.31 -39.11
C LEU A 663 -36.43 -0.54 -40.26
N GLU A 664 -37.43 -1.39 -40.07
CA GLU A 664 -38.44 -1.69 -41.08
C GLU A 664 -39.25 -0.43 -41.46
N ASN A 665 -39.71 0.33 -40.45
CA ASN A 665 -40.43 1.59 -40.66
C ASN A 665 -39.59 2.62 -41.44
N ALA A 666 -38.30 2.73 -41.09
CA ALA A 666 -37.40 3.64 -41.80
C ALA A 666 -37.15 3.25 -43.24
N ARG A 667 -37.05 1.95 -43.53
CA ARG A 667 -36.95 1.45 -44.92
C ARG A 667 -38.17 1.81 -45.74
N VAL A 668 -39.38 1.63 -45.17
CA VAL A 668 -40.65 2.03 -45.85
C VAL A 668 -40.67 3.53 -46.09
N ARG A 669 -40.25 4.33 -45.14
CA ARG A 669 -40.14 5.79 -45.26
C ARG A 669 -39.16 6.18 -46.36
N LEU A 670 -37.98 5.61 -46.43
CA LEU A 670 -36.95 5.87 -47.42
C LEU A 670 -37.46 5.51 -48.84
N ALA A 671 -38.16 4.39 -48.98
CA ALA A 671 -38.76 3.99 -50.27
C ALA A 671 -39.79 5.02 -50.76
N ARG A 672 -40.61 5.58 -49.88
CA ARG A 672 -41.56 6.66 -50.21
C ARG A 672 -40.85 7.97 -50.58
N GLU A 673 -39.81 8.37 -49.85
CA GLU A 673 -38.99 9.54 -50.14
C GLU A 673 -38.27 9.44 -51.49
N THR A 674 -37.87 8.22 -51.89
CA THR A 674 -37.20 7.95 -53.18
C THR A 674 -38.19 7.94 -54.36
N ASN A 675 -39.43 7.47 -54.13
CA ASN A 675 -40.47 7.44 -55.15
C ASN A 675 -41.15 8.80 -55.41
N GLN A 676 -40.93 9.77 -54.51
CA GLN A 676 -41.46 11.15 -54.66
C GLN A 676 -40.45 12.13 -55.29
N LYS A 677 -39.19 11.73 -55.49
CA LYS A 677 -38.15 12.42 -56.25
C LYS A 677 -38.06 11.86 -57.67
#